data_80599115848f2318f45087495cc3eb51
#
_entry.id   80599115848f2318f45087495cc3eb51
#
_cell.length_a   1.000
_cell.length_b   1.000
_cell.length_c   1.000
_cell.angle_alpha   90.00
_cell.angle_beta   90.00
_cell.angle_gamma   90.00
#
_symmetry.space_group_name_H-M   'P 1'
#
loop_
_entity.id
_entity.type
_entity.pdbx_description
1 polymer ?
#
loop_
_entity_poly.entity_id
_entity_poly.type
_entity_poly.pdbx_seq_one_letter_code
_entity_poly.pdbx_strand_id
1 'polypeptide(L)'
;MKALKQLIQKMRDTIRPVAQRWQLWRLLVVIFLTGFLLMSVYLVVLAKTARVQNLQATLAQTTSVYDDAGDKAGELYSQKGTYVSYDNISQNMRDAVISSEDRNFYKEHGFSIKGILRAVVLNLKNKLTGSSAIAGGGSTLTQQLVKNAYLTQEQTMTRKAKEIFLSMQVEQVYTKNQILTMYLNNAWFGHGVWGVEDAAQKYFGVHARDLTTSQAATLTAMLPSPALYNPIDHPQAALDRRNVVLGTMVANKKLSDSEYKLAKAAPMTLHDTYNSQNNYRYPWFFDAVINEAIQTYGLTETDVMNRGYKIYTTLNQQDQKHLQTDFDNPAMFNYNTDAQAASVILNAKTGGVRAVVGAREDTHTFRGFNYATQSKLSPGSAIKPIAVYAPALERGYSIDTMLPNTTRTFGTNHYSVHNALDVQTADVPMYSALAHSYNVPAVYLLNKIGVNAGYASAKKFGLPLTEKDKNLSLALGGLTTGVSPIQMAQAYTAFANDGVMSDAHFITKIVDATGKVIVSQPKAKQTRVISSRVADNMTRMMLGTYTNGTGLGAAPRGFTIAGKTGTTENSNDTQNAQSSKDSWALAYTKDVVSAYWMGLDTKNKDNSLPLGLTATMGPLVKYSLQQILPNTPETNFSVTNPNSASDNNNQASQGIDWGRLGSDFSNGVNQAVDGAGKAWQAVKGLFGGQ
;
A
#
# COMPACT_ATOMS: atom_id res chain seq x y z
N MET A 1 -8.39 42.60 44.53
CA MET A 1 -7.74 41.77 45.55
C MET A 1 -8.58 41.59 46.85
N LYS A 2 -9.15 42.68 47.50
CA LYS A 2 -9.98 42.55 48.72
C LYS A 2 -11.20 41.68 48.53
N ALA A 3 -11.98 41.83 47.45
CA ALA A 3 -13.17 41.04 47.16
C ALA A 3 -12.88 39.55 46.97
N LEU A 4 -11.77 39.18 46.29
CA LEU A 4 -11.35 37.81 46.10
C LEU A 4 -10.92 37.13 47.42
N LYS A 5 -10.22 37.91 48.32
CA LYS A 5 -9.86 37.44 49.67
C LYS A 5 -11.08 37.20 50.53
N GLN A 6 -12.07 38.10 50.45
CA GLN A 6 -13.36 37.93 51.20
C GLN A 6 -14.17 36.74 50.69
N LEU A 7 -14.20 36.51 49.37
CA LEU A 7 -14.84 35.34 48.76
C LEU A 7 -14.17 34.05 49.20
N ILE A 8 -12.84 33.99 49.14
CA ILE A 8 -12.06 32.83 49.61
C ILE A 8 -12.28 32.58 51.09
N GLN A 9 -12.34 33.64 51.92
CA GLN A 9 -12.57 33.52 53.34
C GLN A 9 -14.00 33.01 53.62
N LYS A 10 -15.01 33.53 52.97
CA LYS A 10 -16.40 33.08 53.05
C LYS A 10 -16.57 31.61 52.62
N MET A 11 -15.97 31.22 51.52
CA MET A 11 -15.91 29.81 51.07
C MET A 11 -15.23 28.92 52.12
N ARG A 12 -14.11 29.36 52.66
CA ARG A 12 -13.37 28.62 53.70
C ARG A 12 -14.22 28.43 54.98
N ASP A 13 -14.92 29.47 55.43
CA ASP A 13 -15.72 29.45 56.66
C ASP A 13 -16.99 28.59 56.46
N THR A 14 -17.54 28.47 55.23
CA THR A 14 -18.70 27.64 54.92
C THR A 14 -18.31 26.16 54.70
N ILE A 15 -17.15 25.93 54.04
CA ILE A 15 -16.72 24.55 53.68
C ILE A 15 -16.06 23.84 54.87
N ARG A 16 -15.33 24.59 55.71
CA ARG A 16 -14.57 24.02 56.83
C ARG A 16 -15.39 23.23 57.87
N PRO A 17 -16.55 23.69 58.35
CA PRO A 17 -17.35 22.93 59.29
C PRO A 17 -18.00 21.69 58.65
N VAL A 18 -18.42 21.79 57.39
CA VAL A 18 -18.97 20.65 56.62
C VAL A 18 -17.84 19.63 56.36
N ALA A 19 -16.66 20.07 55.94
CA ALA A 19 -15.54 19.20 55.70
C ALA A 19 -15.05 18.48 56.96
N GLN A 20 -15.09 19.16 58.11
CA GLN A 20 -14.77 18.55 59.41
C GLN A 20 -15.83 17.58 59.91
N ARG A 21 -17.11 17.93 59.78
CA ARG A 21 -18.26 17.06 60.19
C ARG A 21 -18.31 15.76 59.40
N TRP A 22 -18.08 15.78 58.11
CA TRP A 22 -18.13 14.62 57.23
C TRP A 22 -16.74 13.99 57.04
N GLN A 23 -15.69 14.48 57.69
CA GLN A 23 -14.29 14.01 57.52
C GLN A 23 -13.90 13.92 56.03
N LEU A 24 -14.32 14.89 55.23
CA LEU A 24 -14.17 14.87 53.74
C LEU A 24 -12.75 14.62 53.30
N TRP A 25 -11.80 15.10 54.08
CA TRP A 25 -10.38 14.81 53.89
C TRP A 25 -10.08 13.32 53.94
N ARG A 26 -10.58 12.61 54.95
CA ARG A 26 -10.37 11.16 55.09
C ARG A 26 -11.10 10.40 53.98
N LEU A 27 -12.30 10.83 53.60
CA LEU A 27 -13.06 10.27 52.48
C LEU A 27 -12.28 10.44 51.15
N LEU A 28 -11.73 11.61 50.89
CA LEU A 28 -10.89 11.86 49.69
C LEU A 28 -9.64 10.98 49.65
N VAL A 29 -8.97 10.81 50.80
CA VAL A 29 -7.82 9.90 50.91
C VAL A 29 -8.23 8.46 50.64
N VAL A 30 -9.37 8.00 51.20
CA VAL A 30 -9.86 6.65 50.94
C VAL A 30 -10.23 6.44 49.47
N ILE A 31 -10.94 7.38 48.86
CA ILE A 31 -11.26 7.35 47.43
C ILE A 31 -9.99 7.29 46.59
N PHE A 32 -9.01 8.13 46.91
CA PHE A 32 -7.72 8.13 46.20
C PHE A 32 -6.99 6.80 46.37
N LEU A 33 -6.89 6.26 47.55
CA LEU A 33 -6.24 4.97 47.83
C LEU A 33 -6.97 3.81 47.18
N THR A 34 -8.31 3.82 47.18
CA THR A 34 -9.13 2.81 46.49
C THR A 34 -8.93 2.89 44.99
N GLY A 35 -8.96 4.09 44.42
CA GLY A 35 -8.68 4.29 42.97
C GLY A 35 -7.25 3.85 42.60
N PHE A 36 -6.27 4.15 43.44
CA PHE A 36 -4.89 3.70 43.27
C PHE A 36 -4.76 2.16 43.35
N LEU A 37 -5.45 1.53 44.29
CA LEU A 37 -5.47 0.08 44.44
C LEU A 37 -6.12 -0.60 43.22
N LEU A 38 -7.28 -0.13 42.77
CA LEU A 38 -7.97 -0.64 41.62
C LEU A 38 -7.11 -0.49 40.34
N MET A 39 -6.48 0.66 40.18
CA MET A 39 -5.52 0.92 39.10
C MET A 39 -4.32 -0.04 39.16
N SER A 40 -3.77 -0.27 40.34
CA SER A 40 -2.63 -1.17 40.54
C SER A 40 -3.03 -2.62 40.22
N VAL A 41 -4.18 -3.09 40.67
CA VAL A 41 -4.71 -4.42 40.34
C VAL A 41 -4.93 -4.55 38.81
N TYR A 42 -5.55 -3.56 38.19
CA TYR A 42 -5.73 -3.53 36.73
C TYR A 42 -4.39 -3.65 35.99
N LEU A 43 -3.38 -2.89 36.40
CA LEU A 43 -2.05 -2.88 35.76
C LEU A 43 -1.31 -4.22 35.97
N VAL A 44 -1.47 -4.86 37.14
CA VAL A 44 -0.90 -6.19 37.40
C VAL A 44 -1.56 -7.27 36.54
N VAL A 45 -2.89 -7.24 36.41
CA VAL A 45 -3.64 -8.14 35.53
C VAL A 45 -3.18 -7.95 34.08
N LEU A 46 -3.06 -6.70 33.64
CA LEU A 46 -2.60 -6.38 32.30
C LEU A 46 -1.18 -6.91 32.04
N ALA A 47 -0.26 -6.72 33.00
CA ALA A 47 1.11 -7.21 32.86
C ALA A 47 1.19 -8.73 32.80
N LYS A 48 0.37 -9.44 33.57
CA LYS A 48 0.27 -10.91 33.52
C LYS A 48 -0.33 -11.41 32.20
N THR A 49 -1.31 -10.70 31.66
CA THR A 49 -1.94 -11.07 30.37
C THR A 49 -1.04 -10.76 29.16
N ALA A 50 -0.09 -9.83 29.29
CA ALA A 50 0.86 -9.47 28.24
C ALA A 50 1.89 -10.57 27.90
N ARG A 51 1.92 -11.68 28.64
CA ARG A 51 2.83 -12.82 28.43
C ARG A 51 4.28 -12.41 28.21
N VAL A 52 4.78 -11.51 29.05
CA VAL A 52 6.14 -10.95 28.98
C VAL A 52 7.22 -12.02 28.88
N GLN A 53 7.00 -13.20 29.47
CA GLN A 53 7.92 -14.35 29.43
C GLN A 53 8.25 -14.81 27.99
N ASN A 54 7.38 -14.53 27.03
CA ASN A 54 7.58 -14.92 25.62
C ASN A 54 8.11 -13.76 24.75
N LEU A 55 8.47 -12.61 25.35
CA LEU A 55 8.85 -11.41 24.58
C LEU A 55 10.01 -11.71 23.62
N GLN A 56 11.09 -12.29 24.09
CA GLN A 56 12.25 -12.63 23.24
C GLN A 56 11.88 -13.57 22.11
N ALA A 57 11.11 -14.63 22.41
CA ALA A 57 10.63 -15.57 21.41
C ALA A 57 9.68 -14.88 20.41
N THR A 58 8.78 -14.03 20.91
CA THR A 58 7.85 -13.25 20.07
C THR A 58 8.60 -12.27 19.16
N LEU A 59 9.62 -11.62 19.67
CA LEU A 59 10.45 -10.69 18.89
C LEU A 59 11.39 -11.39 17.89
N ALA A 60 11.71 -12.67 18.12
CA ALA A 60 12.51 -13.50 17.22
C ALA A 60 11.66 -14.33 16.24
N GLN A 61 10.34 -14.43 16.45
CA GLN A 61 9.47 -15.19 15.57
C GLN A 61 9.02 -14.33 14.39
N THR A 62 9.39 -14.77 13.20
CA THR A 62 8.89 -14.20 11.95
C THR A 62 7.61 -14.90 11.52
N THR A 63 6.64 -14.11 11.03
CA THR A 63 5.46 -14.67 10.39
C THR A 63 5.81 -15.12 8.98
N SER A 64 5.52 -16.38 8.65
CA SER A 64 5.77 -16.94 7.32
C SER A 64 4.52 -16.84 6.45
N VAL A 65 4.71 -16.46 5.19
CA VAL A 65 3.67 -16.43 4.14
C VAL A 65 3.84 -17.64 3.23
N TYR A 66 2.74 -18.30 2.96
CA TYR A 66 2.64 -19.47 2.09
C TYR A 66 1.76 -19.13 0.89
N ASP A 67 2.10 -19.66 -0.27
CA ASP A 67 1.38 -19.47 -1.53
C ASP A 67 0.14 -20.39 -1.65
N ASP A 68 -0.48 -20.40 -2.83
CA ASP A 68 -1.68 -21.18 -3.13
C ASP A 68 -1.42 -22.70 -3.15
N ALA A 69 -0.18 -23.13 -3.40
CA ALA A 69 0.25 -24.51 -3.34
C ALA A 69 0.64 -24.96 -1.92
N GLY A 70 0.80 -24.02 -0.98
CA GLY A 70 1.26 -24.26 0.38
C GLY A 70 2.78 -24.19 0.52
N ASP A 71 3.49 -23.72 -0.49
CA ASP A 71 4.92 -23.50 -0.46
C ASP A 71 5.27 -22.17 0.21
N LYS A 72 6.40 -22.11 0.91
CA LYS A 72 6.82 -20.88 1.58
C LYS A 72 7.20 -19.81 0.56
N ALA A 73 6.44 -18.74 0.52
CA ALA A 73 6.66 -17.59 -0.37
C ALA A 73 7.66 -16.58 0.21
N GLY A 74 7.72 -16.48 1.53
CA GLY A 74 8.61 -15.57 2.23
C GLY A 74 8.23 -15.39 3.68
N GLU A 75 8.72 -14.32 4.27
CA GLU A 75 8.44 -13.97 5.66
C GLU A 75 7.96 -12.53 5.73
N LEU A 76 6.93 -12.32 6.54
CA LEU A 76 6.63 -10.98 7.00
C LEU A 76 7.63 -10.69 8.09
N TYR A 77 8.74 -10.10 7.71
CA TYR A 77 9.55 -9.50 8.74
C TYR A 77 8.68 -8.42 9.40
N SER A 78 8.48 -8.55 10.72
CA SER A 78 8.48 -7.28 11.41
C SER A 78 9.70 -6.58 10.85
N GLN A 79 9.64 -5.33 10.54
CA GLN A 79 10.77 -4.51 10.09
C GLN A 79 11.99 -4.56 11.04
N LYS A 80 12.17 -5.64 11.76
CA LYS A 80 13.09 -5.89 12.85
C LYS A 80 14.26 -6.72 12.37
N GLY A 81 14.75 -6.46 11.18
CA GLY A 81 16.03 -6.86 10.67
C GLY A 81 16.56 -8.26 11.04
N THR A 82 17.72 -8.57 10.60
CA THR A 82 18.43 -9.80 10.98
C THR A 82 18.76 -9.80 12.47
N TYR A 83 18.17 -10.74 13.23
CA TYR A 83 18.40 -10.84 14.67
C TYR A 83 19.80 -11.35 14.95
N VAL A 84 20.56 -10.60 15.73
CA VAL A 84 21.91 -10.98 16.19
C VAL A 84 21.98 -11.13 17.71
N SER A 85 22.79 -12.08 18.19
CA SER A 85 23.03 -12.28 19.61
C SER A 85 23.82 -11.12 20.22
N TYR A 86 23.83 -11.04 21.56
CA TYR A 86 24.58 -10.02 22.30
C TYR A 86 26.06 -9.95 21.89
N ASP A 87 26.70 -11.09 21.70
CA ASP A 87 28.13 -11.18 21.35
C ASP A 87 28.42 -10.78 19.89
N ASN A 88 27.40 -10.80 19.04
CA ASN A 88 27.48 -10.32 17.66
C ASN A 88 27.12 -8.83 17.51
N ILE A 89 27.02 -8.07 18.59
CA ILE A 89 26.89 -6.63 18.60
C ILE A 89 28.18 -6.03 19.16
N SER A 90 28.82 -5.13 18.44
CA SER A 90 30.09 -4.53 18.88
C SER A 90 29.98 -3.89 20.27
N GLN A 91 31.06 -3.94 21.03
CA GLN A 91 31.15 -3.21 22.31
C GLN A 91 30.90 -1.72 22.11
N ASN A 92 31.42 -1.15 21.00
CA ASN A 92 31.22 0.24 20.63
C ASN A 92 29.73 0.62 20.54
N MET A 93 28.91 -0.23 19.91
CA MET A 93 27.46 0.00 19.77
C MET A 93 26.75 -0.08 21.11
N ARG A 94 27.07 -1.09 21.93
CA ARG A 94 26.49 -1.24 23.27
C ARG A 94 26.81 -0.03 24.16
N ASP A 95 28.06 0.40 24.16
CA ASP A 95 28.52 1.54 24.97
C ASP A 95 27.95 2.89 24.46
N ALA A 96 27.82 3.09 23.14
CA ALA A 96 27.23 4.29 22.57
C ALA A 96 25.76 4.41 22.96
N VAL A 97 24.96 3.35 22.81
CA VAL A 97 23.52 3.37 23.14
C VAL A 97 23.31 3.59 24.63
N ILE A 98 24.02 2.84 25.50
CA ILE A 98 23.89 3.01 26.95
C ILE A 98 24.29 4.44 27.36
N SER A 99 25.35 4.98 26.79
CA SER A 99 25.82 6.32 27.11
C SER A 99 24.84 7.42 26.72
N SER A 100 24.20 7.26 25.55
CA SER A 100 23.31 8.27 24.99
C SER A 100 21.87 8.15 25.49
N GLU A 101 21.31 6.95 25.48
CA GLU A 101 19.89 6.71 25.75
C GLU A 101 19.60 6.45 27.22
N ASP A 102 20.48 5.72 27.92
CA ASP A 102 20.21 5.28 29.29
C ASP A 102 21.48 4.97 30.08
N ARG A 103 22.18 6.00 30.55
CA ARG A 103 23.45 5.84 31.30
C ARG A 103 23.34 5.02 32.58
N ASN A 104 22.14 4.88 33.12
CA ASN A 104 21.89 4.11 34.36
C ASN A 104 21.31 2.72 34.08
N PHE A 105 21.23 2.29 32.85
CA PHE A 105 20.59 1.06 32.41
C PHE A 105 20.86 -0.14 33.30
N TYR A 106 22.13 -0.41 33.62
CA TYR A 106 22.50 -1.54 34.47
C TYR A 106 22.17 -1.37 35.96
N LYS A 107 21.74 -0.15 36.39
CA LYS A 107 21.50 0.17 37.82
C LYS A 107 20.01 0.35 38.15
N GLU A 108 19.18 0.53 37.15
CA GLU A 108 17.75 0.76 37.34
C GLU A 108 16.93 -0.51 37.14
N HIS A 109 15.66 -0.47 37.54
CA HIS A 109 14.73 -1.61 37.49
C HIS A 109 13.55 -1.32 36.53
N GLY A 110 13.88 -1.01 35.30
CA GLY A 110 12.91 -0.80 34.21
C GLY A 110 12.36 0.61 34.07
N PHE A 111 12.52 1.48 35.06
CA PHE A 111 12.11 2.88 34.99
C PHE A 111 13.00 3.80 35.83
N SER A 112 13.03 5.08 35.50
CA SER A 112 13.83 6.09 36.20
C SER A 112 12.93 7.05 36.98
N ILE A 113 12.95 6.97 38.33
CA ILE A 113 12.22 7.90 39.18
C ILE A 113 12.66 9.35 38.90
N LYS A 114 13.99 9.58 38.76
CA LYS A 114 14.53 10.90 38.44
C LYS A 114 14.06 11.40 37.07
N GLY A 115 13.96 10.50 36.11
CA GLY A 115 13.44 10.80 34.76
C GLY A 115 11.96 11.20 34.80
N ILE A 116 11.14 10.48 35.54
CA ILE A 116 9.71 10.77 35.72
C ILE A 116 9.53 12.14 36.41
N LEU A 117 10.21 12.40 37.53
CA LEU A 117 10.11 13.66 38.22
C LEU A 117 10.56 14.84 37.35
N ARG A 118 11.67 14.69 36.61
CA ARG A 118 12.12 15.70 35.65
C ARG A 118 11.08 15.97 34.55
N ALA A 119 10.48 14.94 33.99
CA ALA A 119 9.44 15.09 32.97
C ALA A 119 8.20 15.82 33.51
N VAL A 120 7.77 15.51 34.74
CA VAL A 120 6.63 16.19 35.40
C VAL A 120 6.95 17.69 35.63
N VAL A 121 8.14 18.00 36.14
CA VAL A 121 8.57 19.39 36.40
C VAL A 121 8.67 20.17 35.08
N LEU A 122 9.24 19.60 34.03
CA LEU A 122 9.36 20.25 32.73
C LEU A 122 8.00 20.45 32.05
N ASN A 123 7.10 19.47 32.12
CA ASN A 123 5.75 19.63 31.61
C ASN A 123 4.95 20.71 32.35
N LEU A 124 5.11 20.78 33.66
CA LEU A 124 4.50 21.85 34.47
C LEU A 124 5.07 23.23 34.11
N LYS A 125 6.39 23.33 33.96
CA LYS A 125 7.08 24.55 33.51
C LYS A 125 6.60 24.97 32.12
N ASN A 126 6.55 24.05 31.15
CA ASN A 126 6.11 24.33 29.80
C ASN A 126 4.64 24.81 29.76
N LYS A 127 3.76 24.19 30.57
CA LYS A 127 2.36 24.63 30.71
C LYS A 127 2.24 26.03 31.31
N LEU A 128 3.14 26.41 32.24
CA LEU A 128 3.14 27.72 32.85
C LEU A 128 3.77 28.79 31.95
N THR A 129 4.72 28.42 31.09
CA THR A 129 5.45 29.36 30.23
C THR A 129 4.95 29.42 28.81
N GLY A 130 3.92 28.62 28.45
CA GLY A 130 3.41 28.53 27.08
C GLY A 130 4.41 27.92 26.07
N SER A 131 5.51 27.31 26.54
CA SER A 131 6.55 26.73 25.72
C SER A 131 6.09 25.34 25.20
N SER A 132 6.27 25.09 23.89
CA SER A 132 6.03 23.80 23.26
C SER A 132 7.26 22.88 23.27
N ALA A 133 8.29 23.21 24.06
CA ALA A 133 9.50 22.40 24.13
C ALA A 133 9.18 21.01 24.69
N ILE A 134 9.50 19.97 23.92
CA ILE A 134 9.29 18.57 24.31
C ILE A 134 10.23 18.26 25.48
N ALA A 135 9.69 17.83 26.62
CA ALA A 135 10.47 17.33 27.76
C ALA A 135 11.10 15.97 27.39
N GLY A 136 12.15 16.00 26.57
CA GLY A 136 12.85 14.81 26.12
C GLY A 136 13.75 14.19 27.20
N GLY A 137 14.01 12.86 27.11
CA GLY A 137 15.10 12.19 27.80
C GLY A 137 14.80 11.65 29.21
N GLY A 138 13.62 11.08 29.46
CA GLY A 138 13.30 10.45 30.74
C GLY A 138 12.89 8.97 30.69
N SER A 139 12.78 8.37 29.52
CA SER A 139 12.42 6.96 29.36
C SER A 139 13.68 6.09 29.30
N THR A 140 13.63 4.94 29.97
CA THR A 140 14.71 3.94 29.97
C THR A 140 14.71 3.12 28.69
N LEU A 141 15.79 2.39 28.38
CA LEU A 141 15.85 1.42 27.26
C LEU A 141 14.75 0.38 27.38
N THR A 142 14.49 -0.12 28.60
CA THR A 142 13.42 -1.09 28.85
C THR A 142 12.05 -0.48 28.54
N GLN A 143 11.80 0.77 28.90
CA GLN A 143 10.56 1.47 28.55
C GLN A 143 10.41 1.69 27.05
N GLN A 144 11.49 1.99 26.34
CA GLN A 144 11.46 2.12 24.88
C GLN A 144 11.17 0.78 24.20
N LEU A 145 11.81 -0.31 24.67
CA LEU A 145 11.53 -1.67 24.19
C LEU A 145 10.06 -2.06 24.38
N VAL A 146 9.52 -1.85 25.60
CA VAL A 146 8.13 -2.15 25.93
C VAL A 146 7.16 -1.32 25.10
N LYS A 147 7.45 -0.03 24.94
CA LYS A 147 6.64 0.86 24.09
C LYS A 147 6.55 0.30 22.66
N ASN A 148 7.67 -0.08 22.09
CA ASN A 148 7.72 -0.56 20.70
C ASN A 148 7.14 -1.97 20.53
N ALA A 149 7.18 -2.83 21.57
CA ALA A 149 6.72 -4.21 21.50
C ALA A 149 5.24 -4.42 21.86
N TYR A 150 4.68 -3.61 22.76
CA TYR A 150 3.37 -3.85 23.36
C TYR A 150 2.38 -2.69 23.28
N LEU A 151 2.82 -1.47 22.97
CA LEU A 151 1.99 -0.28 23.12
C LEU A 151 1.88 0.51 21.82
N THR A 152 0.83 1.35 21.73
CA THR A 152 0.64 2.28 20.61
C THR A 152 1.52 3.52 20.75
N GLN A 153 1.65 4.31 19.68
CA GLN A 153 2.38 5.58 19.68
C GLN A 153 1.62 6.74 20.37
N GLU A 154 0.43 6.48 20.89
CA GLU A 154 -0.37 7.49 21.61
C GLU A 154 0.38 8.06 22.83
N GLN A 155 0.26 9.37 23.04
CA GLN A 155 0.91 10.06 24.16
C GLN A 155 -0.08 10.30 25.32
N THR A 156 -0.58 9.20 25.94
CA THR A 156 -1.51 9.26 27.05
C THR A 156 -0.87 8.86 28.38
N MET A 157 -1.36 9.41 29.49
CA MET A 157 -0.89 9.03 30.84
C MET A 157 -1.18 7.57 31.14
N THR A 158 -2.29 7.04 30.67
CA THR A 158 -2.67 5.62 30.82
C THR A 158 -1.66 4.71 30.09
N ARG A 159 -1.27 5.07 28.87
CA ARG A 159 -0.22 4.34 28.14
C ARG A 159 1.12 4.38 28.89
N LYS A 160 1.50 5.56 29.43
CA LYS A 160 2.77 5.70 30.18
C LYS A 160 2.76 4.88 31.48
N ALA A 161 1.64 4.79 32.17
CA ALA A 161 1.49 3.89 33.33
C ALA A 161 1.67 2.42 32.94
N LYS A 162 1.00 1.97 31.85
CA LYS A 162 1.17 0.61 31.31
C LYS A 162 2.63 0.33 30.96
N GLU A 163 3.33 1.27 30.30
CA GLU A 163 4.73 1.18 29.94
C GLU A 163 5.62 0.94 31.16
N ILE A 164 5.44 1.68 32.24
CA ILE A 164 6.21 1.52 33.49
C ILE A 164 6.01 0.12 34.09
N PHE A 165 4.77 -0.33 34.22
CA PHE A 165 4.45 -1.64 34.80
C PHE A 165 4.98 -2.80 33.95
N LEU A 166 4.81 -2.75 32.64
CA LEU A 166 5.35 -3.75 31.73
C LEU A 166 6.90 -3.76 31.76
N SER A 167 7.53 -2.61 31.86
CA SER A 167 9.00 -2.51 31.98
C SER A 167 9.51 -3.17 33.24
N MET A 168 8.83 -3.02 34.37
CA MET A 168 9.16 -3.72 35.61
C MET A 168 9.05 -5.25 35.45
N GLN A 169 8.02 -5.73 34.74
CA GLN A 169 7.84 -7.15 34.45
C GLN A 169 8.94 -7.72 33.53
N VAL A 170 9.32 -6.94 32.49
CA VAL A 170 10.43 -7.33 31.59
C VAL A 170 11.73 -7.49 32.36
N GLU A 171 12.03 -6.58 33.27
CA GLU A 171 13.23 -6.62 34.12
C GLU A 171 13.24 -7.78 35.15
N GLN A 172 12.07 -8.34 35.47
CA GLN A 172 11.98 -9.54 36.33
C GLN A 172 12.23 -10.83 35.55
N VAL A 173 11.99 -10.80 34.22
CA VAL A 173 12.07 -12.01 33.38
C VAL A 173 13.38 -12.08 32.61
N TYR A 174 13.92 -10.95 32.17
CA TYR A 174 15.10 -10.88 31.30
C TYR A 174 16.28 -10.16 31.95
N THR A 175 17.48 -10.67 31.67
CA THR A 175 18.72 -9.99 32.06
C THR A 175 18.90 -8.67 31.28
N LYS A 176 19.68 -7.75 31.81
CA LYS A 176 20.01 -6.49 31.12
C LYS A 176 20.59 -6.70 29.73
N ASN A 177 21.46 -7.68 29.54
CA ASN A 177 22.04 -7.99 28.25
C ASN A 177 20.99 -8.49 27.25
N GLN A 178 20.03 -9.31 27.70
CA GLN A 178 18.92 -9.73 26.86
C GLN A 178 18.00 -8.56 26.46
N ILE A 179 17.72 -7.64 27.41
CA ILE A 179 16.92 -6.44 27.14
C ILE A 179 17.63 -5.53 26.14
N LEU A 180 18.93 -5.28 26.29
CA LEU A 180 19.71 -4.49 25.35
C LEU A 180 19.75 -5.13 23.96
N THR A 181 19.93 -6.45 23.89
CA THR A 181 19.90 -7.20 22.63
C THR A 181 18.56 -7.09 21.94
N MET A 182 17.46 -7.30 22.67
CA MET A 182 16.11 -7.14 22.14
C MET A 182 15.86 -5.71 21.65
N TYR A 183 16.32 -4.70 22.39
CA TYR A 183 16.18 -3.30 22.00
C TYR A 183 16.90 -3.00 20.68
N LEU A 184 18.16 -3.37 20.56
CA LEU A 184 18.99 -3.08 19.39
C LEU A 184 18.52 -3.84 18.13
N ASN A 185 18.02 -5.06 18.29
CA ASN A 185 17.42 -5.83 17.19
C ASN A 185 16.04 -5.31 16.77
N ASN A 186 15.41 -4.46 17.59
CA ASN A 186 14.06 -3.92 17.32
C ASN A 186 14.03 -2.40 17.14
N ALA A 187 15.18 -1.75 17.09
CA ALA A 187 15.27 -0.32 16.84
C ALA A 187 15.09 0.00 15.35
N TRP A 188 14.38 1.09 15.05
CA TRP A 188 14.23 1.60 13.69
C TRP A 188 15.33 2.61 13.39
N PHE A 189 16.01 2.43 12.24
CA PHE A 189 17.13 3.25 11.81
C PHE A 189 16.84 4.09 10.54
N GLY A 190 15.57 4.25 10.15
CA GLY A 190 15.20 4.96 8.93
C GLY A 190 15.35 4.11 7.65
N HIS A 191 14.90 4.64 6.50
CA HIS A 191 14.96 3.96 5.19
C HIS A 191 14.43 2.52 5.20
N GLY A 192 13.38 2.24 6.01
CA GLY A 192 12.82 0.90 6.13
C GLY A 192 13.71 -0.11 6.86
N VAL A 193 14.78 0.33 7.49
CA VAL A 193 15.77 -0.55 8.14
C VAL A 193 15.51 -0.65 9.64
N TRP A 194 15.39 -1.89 10.11
CA TRP A 194 15.21 -2.23 11.51
C TRP A 194 16.31 -3.18 11.97
N GLY A 195 16.66 -3.07 13.24
CA GLY A 195 17.72 -3.88 13.82
C GLY A 195 19.13 -3.37 13.48
N VAL A 196 20.01 -3.59 14.42
CA VAL A 196 21.39 -3.08 14.38
C VAL A 196 22.23 -3.76 13.30
N GLU A 197 21.96 -5.02 12.97
CA GLU A 197 22.69 -5.77 11.94
C GLU A 197 22.40 -5.18 10.55
N ASP A 198 21.12 -5.04 10.21
CA ASP A 198 20.73 -4.51 8.91
C ASP A 198 21.11 -3.03 8.77
N ALA A 199 21.05 -2.27 9.88
CA ALA A 199 21.52 -0.89 9.88
C ALA A 199 23.03 -0.79 9.63
N ALA A 200 23.83 -1.68 10.22
CA ALA A 200 25.26 -1.74 9.98
C ALA A 200 25.59 -2.04 8.51
N GLN A 201 24.85 -2.98 7.89
CA GLN A 201 24.99 -3.30 6.47
C GLN A 201 24.48 -2.17 5.56
N LYS A 202 23.33 -1.57 5.88
CA LYS A 202 22.72 -0.48 5.09
C LYS A 202 23.58 0.76 5.03
N TYR A 203 24.10 1.17 6.17
CA TYR A 203 24.82 2.44 6.23
C TYR A 203 26.31 2.31 6.06
N PHE A 204 26.89 1.15 6.42
CA PHE A 204 28.37 1.01 6.45
C PHE A 204 28.91 -0.24 5.76
N GLY A 205 28.06 -1.16 5.30
CA GLY A 205 28.49 -2.37 4.61
C GLY A 205 29.25 -3.37 5.50
N VAL A 206 29.02 -3.32 6.82
CA VAL A 206 29.68 -4.18 7.81
C VAL A 206 28.67 -4.90 8.68
N HIS A 207 29.09 -5.95 9.38
CA HIS A 207 28.26 -6.59 10.40
C HIS A 207 28.19 -5.75 11.69
N ALA A 208 27.13 -5.91 12.49
CA ALA A 208 26.95 -5.19 13.76
C ALA A 208 28.12 -5.39 14.74
N ARG A 209 28.76 -6.56 14.71
CA ARG A 209 29.95 -6.88 15.54
C ARG A 209 31.19 -6.07 15.15
N ASP A 210 31.26 -5.61 13.89
CA ASP A 210 32.45 -4.97 13.31
C ASP A 210 32.33 -3.43 13.29
N LEU A 211 31.24 -2.88 13.85
CA LEU A 211 31.02 -1.43 13.90
C LEU A 211 32.16 -0.73 14.68
N THR A 212 32.79 0.23 14.03
CA THR A 212 33.75 1.15 14.65
C THR A 212 33.06 2.09 15.62
N THR A 213 33.82 2.79 16.48
CA THR A 213 33.27 3.79 17.42
C THR A 213 32.49 4.88 16.72
N SER A 214 33.00 5.39 15.58
CA SER A 214 32.33 6.43 14.80
C SER A 214 31.03 5.94 14.18
N GLN A 215 31.01 4.72 13.61
CA GLN A 215 29.82 4.11 13.00
C GLN A 215 28.75 3.80 14.04
N ALA A 216 29.15 3.22 15.18
CA ALA A 216 28.27 2.95 16.31
C ALA A 216 27.62 4.21 16.88
N ALA A 217 28.42 5.29 17.02
CA ALA A 217 27.90 6.59 17.45
C ALA A 217 26.94 7.20 16.42
N THR A 218 27.16 6.99 15.11
CA THR A 218 26.26 7.46 14.06
C THR A 218 24.92 6.72 14.12
N LEU A 219 24.91 5.38 14.22
CA LEU A 219 23.66 4.63 14.37
C LEU A 219 22.92 5.01 15.66
N THR A 220 23.65 5.18 16.75
CA THR A 220 23.05 5.64 18.03
C THR A 220 22.44 7.04 17.90
N ALA A 221 23.08 7.93 17.14
CA ALA A 221 22.58 9.28 16.89
C ALA A 221 21.20 9.29 16.20
N MET A 222 20.88 8.27 15.40
CA MET A 222 19.61 8.15 14.68
C MET A 222 18.44 7.73 15.58
N LEU A 223 18.67 6.98 16.66
CA LEU A 223 17.62 6.35 17.48
C LEU A 223 16.52 7.32 17.96
N PRO A 224 16.80 8.57 18.39
CA PRO A 224 15.76 9.49 18.83
C PRO A 224 14.86 10.01 17.72
N SER A 225 15.40 10.16 16.50
CA SER A 225 14.67 10.65 15.31
C SER A 225 15.39 10.22 14.02
N PRO A 226 15.14 8.99 13.55
CA PRO A 226 15.80 8.46 12.36
C PRO A 226 15.57 9.27 11.09
N ALA A 227 14.43 9.95 10.97
CA ALA A 227 14.15 10.82 9.84
C ALA A 227 14.99 12.13 9.85
N LEU A 228 15.35 12.65 11.03
CA LEU A 228 16.09 13.90 11.15
C LEU A 228 17.61 13.69 11.12
N TYR A 229 18.07 12.54 11.65
CA TYR A 229 19.51 12.25 11.81
C TYR A 229 19.99 11.15 10.88
N ASN A 230 19.26 10.93 9.76
CA ASN A 230 19.68 9.98 8.73
C ASN A 230 20.90 10.49 7.96
N PRO A 231 22.00 9.74 7.90
CA PRO A 231 23.21 10.21 7.23
C PRO A 231 23.09 10.26 5.70
N ILE A 232 22.11 9.60 5.10
CA ILE A 232 21.84 9.70 3.66
C ILE A 232 21.11 11.01 3.35
N ASP A 233 20.04 11.32 4.09
CA ASP A 233 19.20 12.48 3.82
C ASP A 233 19.73 13.77 4.44
N HIS A 234 20.34 13.66 5.65
CA HIS A 234 20.78 14.79 6.47
C HIS A 234 22.20 14.60 7.03
N PRO A 235 23.25 14.52 6.16
CA PRO A 235 24.60 14.14 6.56
C PRO A 235 25.20 15.07 7.62
N GLN A 236 24.95 16.38 7.56
CA GLN A 236 25.49 17.32 8.55
C GLN A 236 24.81 17.16 9.92
N ALA A 237 23.48 17.00 9.96
CA ALA A 237 22.76 16.77 11.20
C ALA A 237 23.14 15.43 11.85
N ALA A 238 23.37 14.40 11.04
CA ALA A 238 23.89 13.11 11.49
C ALA A 238 25.29 13.23 12.09
N LEU A 239 26.18 13.97 11.42
CA LEU A 239 27.54 14.23 11.89
C LEU A 239 27.56 14.98 13.24
N ASP A 240 26.77 16.03 13.34
CA ASP A 240 26.67 16.84 14.55
C ASP A 240 26.12 16.01 15.72
N ARG A 241 25.09 15.23 15.47
CA ARG A 241 24.49 14.35 16.48
C ARG A 241 25.41 13.20 16.87
N ARG A 242 26.16 12.59 15.92
CA ARG A 242 27.23 11.62 16.19
C ARG A 242 28.24 12.19 17.19
N ASN A 243 28.69 13.43 16.97
CA ASN A 243 29.68 14.07 17.84
C ASN A 243 29.14 14.30 19.25
N VAL A 244 27.82 14.55 19.40
CA VAL A 244 27.17 14.61 20.73
C VAL A 244 27.21 13.24 21.40
N VAL A 245 26.90 12.15 20.67
CA VAL A 245 26.98 10.77 21.21
C VAL A 245 28.39 10.44 21.66
N LEU A 246 29.42 10.72 20.84
CA LEU A 246 30.84 10.55 21.22
C LEU A 246 31.19 11.31 22.52
N GLY A 247 30.72 12.55 22.63
CA GLY A 247 30.89 13.32 23.85
C GLY A 247 30.24 12.72 25.09
N THR A 248 29.04 12.11 24.92
CA THR A 248 28.39 11.41 26.04
C THR A 248 29.12 10.12 26.42
N MET A 249 29.73 9.42 25.45
CA MET A 249 30.58 8.24 25.74
C MET A 249 31.81 8.62 26.61
N VAL A 250 32.46 9.74 26.28
CA VAL A 250 33.57 10.27 27.13
C VAL A 250 33.07 10.60 28.53
N ALA A 251 31.98 11.35 28.63
CA ALA A 251 31.39 11.74 29.92
C ALA A 251 31.00 10.53 30.79
N ASN A 252 30.67 9.40 30.18
CA ASN A 252 30.35 8.16 30.86
C ASN A 252 31.55 7.19 30.99
N LYS A 253 32.77 7.65 30.68
CA LYS A 253 34.02 6.87 30.80
C LYS A 253 34.02 5.60 29.92
N LYS A 254 33.35 5.65 28.79
CA LYS A 254 33.27 4.57 27.80
C LYS A 254 34.20 4.81 26.61
N LEU A 255 34.80 5.99 26.53
CA LEU A 255 35.71 6.40 25.48
C LEU A 255 36.79 7.32 26.13
N SER A 256 38.03 7.13 25.77
CA SER A 256 39.10 8.04 26.15
C SER A 256 39.12 9.30 25.29
N ASP A 257 39.77 10.37 25.74
CA ASP A 257 39.91 11.61 24.95
C ASP A 257 40.66 11.41 23.64
N SER A 258 41.61 10.47 23.59
CA SER A 258 42.34 10.13 22.37
C SER A 258 41.46 9.42 21.36
N GLU A 259 40.68 8.40 21.78
CA GLU A 259 39.73 7.68 20.93
C GLU A 259 38.62 8.61 20.45
N TYR A 260 38.13 9.52 21.31
CA TYR A 260 37.16 10.55 20.92
C TYR A 260 37.67 11.41 19.76
N LYS A 261 38.90 11.91 19.85
CA LYS A 261 39.50 12.75 18.79
C LYS A 261 39.58 11.98 17.47
N LEU A 262 39.99 10.71 17.51
CA LEU A 262 40.08 9.84 16.34
C LEU A 262 38.70 9.57 15.75
N ALA A 263 37.71 9.15 16.56
CA ALA A 263 36.36 8.85 16.11
C ALA A 263 35.63 10.08 15.57
N LYS A 264 35.85 11.27 16.15
CA LYS A 264 35.31 12.55 15.69
C LYS A 264 35.90 12.97 14.34
N ALA A 265 37.21 12.75 14.12
CA ALA A 265 37.91 13.07 12.88
C ALA A 265 37.59 12.06 11.75
N ALA A 266 37.10 10.86 12.08
CA ALA A 266 36.79 9.84 11.09
C ALA A 266 35.71 10.31 10.10
N PRO A 267 35.94 10.15 8.79
CA PRO A 267 34.92 10.48 7.78
C PRO A 267 33.69 9.59 7.94
N MET A 268 32.52 10.14 7.63
CA MET A 268 31.27 9.38 7.59
C MET A 268 31.07 8.83 6.17
N THR A 269 31.78 7.73 5.87
CA THR A 269 31.68 7.06 4.57
C THR A 269 30.53 6.05 4.63
N LEU A 270 29.56 6.22 3.74
CA LEU A 270 28.41 5.33 3.62
C LEU A 270 28.72 4.25 2.57
N HIS A 271 28.33 3.02 2.87
CA HIS A 271 28.45 1.89 1.96
C HIS A 271 27.26 0.94 2.19
N ASP A 272 26.40 0.81 1.18
CA ASP A 272 25.19 0.01 1.25
C ASP A 272 25.46 -1.41 0.71
N THR A 273 25.44 -2.39 1.58
CA THR A 273 25.48 -3.83 1.23
C THR A 273 24.20 -4.53 1.68
N TYR A 274 23.23 -3.76 2.22
CA TYR A 274 21.98 -4.31 2.70
C TYR A 274 21.12 -4.84 1.57
N ASN A 275 20.88 -6.12 1.58
CA ASN A 275 19.99 -6.76 0.62
C ASN A 275 18.65 -7.09 1.27
N SER A 276 17.69 -6.18 1.13
CA SER A 276 16.32 -6.36 1.63
C SER A 276 15.55 -7.47 0.90
N GLN A 277 16.07 -7.95 -0.24
CA GLN A 277 15.29 -8.77 -1.17
C GLN A 277 15.15 -10.24 -0.77
N ASN A 278 15.93 -10.76 0.17
CA ASN A 278 15.95 -12.21 0.35
C ASN A 278 14.70 -12.81 1.02
N ASN A 279 13.87 -12.03 1.72
CA ASN A 279 12.73 -12.61 2.45
C ASN A 279 11.42 -11.83 2.29
N TYR A 280 11.42 -10.50 2.00
CA TYR A 280 10.23 -9.72 1.63
C TYR A 280 10.06 -9.68 0.11
N ARG A 281 10.10 -10.88 -0.48
CA ARG A 281 10.24 -11.13 -1.93
C ARG A 281 9.16 -10.50 -2.79
N TYR A 282 7.94 -10.38 -2.25
CA TYR A 282 6.74 -9.88 -2.94
C TYR A 282 6.11 -8.72 -2.17
N PRO A 283 6.77 -7.56 -2.16
CA PRO A 283 6.44 -6.48 -1.22
C PRO A 283 4.99 -5.99 -1.33
N TRP A 284 4.48 -5.74 -2.54
CA TRP A 284 3.11 -5.30 -2.74
C TRP A 284 2.06 -6.32 -2.31
N PHE A 285 2.35 -7.60 -2.53
CA PHE A 285 1.47 -8.68 -2.11
C PHE A 285 1.49 -8.85 -0.58
N PHE A 286 2.66 -8.81 0.02
CA PHE A 286 2.80 -8.98 1.47
C PHE A 286 2.19 -7.80 2.24
N ASP A 287 2.34 -6.57 1.74
CA ASP A 287 1.66 -5.42 2.30
C ASP A 287 0.12 -5.55 2.24
N ALA A 288 -0.40 -6.06 1.13
CA ALA A 288 -1.83 -6.32 0.98
C ALA A 288 -2.32 -7.41 1.94
N VAL A 289 -1.54 -8.47 2.16
CA VAL A 289 -1.80 -9.51 3.17
C VAL A 289 -1.86 -8.92 4.58
N ILE A 290 -0.89 -8.07 4.94
CA ILE A 290 -0.87 -7.39 6.25
C ILE A 290 -2.12 -6.51 6.41
N ASN A 291 -2.45 -5.73 5.37
CA ASN A 291 -3.61 -4.85 5.40
C ASN A 291 -4.93 -5.63 5.53
N GLU A 292 -5.09 -6.76 4.80
CA GLU A 292 -6.27 -7.63 4.93
C GLU A 292 -6.35 -8.27 6.32
N ALA A 293 -5.23 -8.74 6.87
CA ALA A 293 -5.18 -9.31 8.23
C ALA A 293 -5.65 -8.30 9.29
N ILE A 294 -5.29 -7.03 9.13
CA ILE A 294 -5.68 -5.96 10.04
C ILE A 294 -7.13 -5.53 9.81
N GLN A 295 -7.50 -5.21 8.58
CA GLN A 295 -8.78 -4.56 8.27
C GLN A 295 -9.95 -5.53 8.27
N THR A 296 -9.74 -6.76 7.78
CA THR A 296 -10.80 -7.76 7.63
C THR A 296 -10.90 -8.68 8.84
N TYR A 297 -9.75 -9.10 9.38
CA TYR A 297 -9.73 -10.07 10.48
C TYR A 297 -9.44 -9.46 11.85
N GLY A 298 -9.26 -8.13 11.94
CA GLY A 298 -9.13 -7.40 13.20
C GLY A 298 -7.84 -7.70 13.98
N LEU A 299 -6.82 -8.24 13.32
CA LEU A 299 -5.52 -8.45 13.93
C LEU A 299 -4.77 -7.13 14.07
N THR A 300 -3.89 -7.01 15.06
CA THR A 300 -3.00 -5.85 15.12
C THR A 300 -1.79 -6.08 14.21
N GLU A 301 -1.19 -4.99 13.71
CA GLU A 301 0.06 -5.08 12.96
C GLU A 301 1.13 -5.84 13.75
N THR A 302 1.25 -5.55 15.04
CA THR A 302 2.18 -6.24 15.95
C THR A 302 1.91 -7.75 15.99
N ASP A 303 0.65 -8.17 15.99
CA ASP A 303 0.32 -9.59 15.98
C ASP A 303 0.71 -10.24 14.66
N VAL A 304 0.34 -9.63 13.54
CA VAL A 304 0.65 -10.14 12.20
C VAL A 304 2.15 -10.28 12.00
N MET A 305 2.93 -9.31 12.48
CA MET A 305 4.38 -9.28 12.24
C MET A 305 5.19 -10.14 13.21
N ASN A 306 4.73 -10.30 14.47
CA ASN A 306 5.60 -10.75 15.57
C ASN A 306 5.14 -12.00 16.30
N ARG A 307 4.01 -12.62 15.93
CA ARG A 307 3.51 -13.81 16.62
C ARG A 307 3.85 -15.13 15.95
N GLY A 308 4.73 -15.10 14.95
CA GLY A 308 5.14 -16.32 14.25
C GLY A 308 3.98 -17.03 13.55
N TYR A 309 3.04 -16.25 12.99
CA TYR A 309 1.91 -16.82 12.26
C TYR A 309 2.38 -17.53 11.00
N LYS A 310 1.61 -18.52 10.58
CA LYS A 310 1.66 -19.09 9.24
C LYS A 310 0.44 -18.56 8.50
N ILE A 311 0.66 -17.67 7.53
CA ILE A 311 -0.40 -17.08 6.72
C ILE A 311 -0.41 -17.77 5.36
N TYR A 312 -1.45 -18.54 5.09
CA TYR A 312 -1.69 -19.18 3.80
C TYR A 312 -2.49 -18.22 2.93
N THR A 313 -2.03 -18.02 1.72
CA THR A 313 -2.54 -17.01 0.81
C THR A 313 -2.97 -17.60 -0.53
N THR A 314 -3.50 -16.74 -1.39
CA THR A 314 -3.87 -17.05 -2.78
C THR A 314 -2.75 -16.70 -3.77
N LEU A 315 -1.57 -16.36 -3.28
CA LEU A 315 -0.41 -15.99 -4.09
C LEU A 315 -0.04 -17.11 -5.05
N ASN A 316 0.13 -16.79 -6.31
CA ASN A 316 0.90 -17.62 -7.23
C ASN A 316 2.28 -16.99 -7.44
N GLN A 317 3.33 -17.63 -6.91
CA GLN A 317 4.67 -17.04 -6.90
C GLN A 317 5.21 -16.81 -8.32
N GLN A 318 4.85 -17.64 -9.28
CA GLN A 318 5.31 -17.50 -10.67
C GLN A 318 4.64 -16.29 -11.32
N ASP A 319 3.31 -16.17 -11.21
CA ASP A 319 2.56 -15.03 -11.76
C ASP A 319 3.02 -13.71 -11.12
N GLN A 320 3.23 -13.70 -9.79
CA GLN A 320 3.72 -12.51 -9.08
C GLN A 320 5.13 -12.10 -9.54
N LYS A 321 6.02 -13.08 -9.72
CA LYS A 321 7.37 -12.82 -10.20
C LYS A 321 7.36 -12.24 -11.62
N HIS A 322 6.56 -12.79 -12.52
CA HIS A 322 6.43 -12.29 -13.88
C HIS A 322 5.89 -10.86 -13.89
N LEU A 323 4.78 -10.61 -13.18
CA LEU A 323 4.17 -9.29 -13.12
C LEU A 323 5.13 -8.25 -12.54
N GLN A 324 5.85 -8.58 -11.47
CA GLN A 324 6.81 -7.68 -10.83
C GLN A 324 7.98 -7.36 -11.78
N THR A 325 8.55 -8.39 -12.44
CA THR A 325 9.62 -8.20 -13.42
C THR A 325 9.19 -7.33 -14.61
N ASP A 326 7.95 -7.48 -15.07
CA ASP A 326 7.41 -6.65 -16.16
C ASP A 326 7.24 -5.19 -15.71
N PHE A 327 6.84 -4.95 -14.45
CA PHE A 327 6.73 -3.58 -13.90
C PHE A 327 8.10 -2.91 -13.69
N ASP A 328 9.13 -3.68 -13.37
CA ASP A 328 10.50 -3.20 -13.21
C ASP A 328 11.17 -2.90 -14.56
N ASN A 329 10.57 -3.33 -15.69
CA ASN A 329 11.11 -3.14 -17.03
C ASN A 329 10.54 -1.90 -17.71
N PRO A 330 11.32 -0.82 -17.90
CA PRO A 330 10.84 0.40 -18.56
C PRO A 330 10.28 0.20 -19.98
N ALA A 331 10.72 -0.85 -20.70
CA ALA A 331 10.26 -1.16 -22.04
C ALA A 331 8.79 -1.64 -22.09
N MET A 332 8.21 -1.98 -20.94
CA MET A 332 6.78 -2.34 -20.86
C MET A 332 5.84 -1.13 -20.89
N PHE A 333 6.40 0.07 -20.77
CA PHE A 333 5.66 1.33 -20.75
C PHE A 333 6.10 2.16 -21.97
N ASN A 334 5.21 2.30 -22.95
CA ASN A 334 5.50 3.05 -24.18
C ASN A 334 5.64 4.54 -23.94
N TYR A 335 5.29 5.03 -22.77
CA TYR A 335 5.25 6.46 -22.52
C TYR A 335 5.54 6.83 -21.06
N ASN A 336 6.26 7.92 -20.91
CA ASN A 336 6.50 8.78 -19.76
C ASN A 336 6.96 8.15 -18.45
N THR A 337 8.05 8.69 -17.94
CA THR A 337 8.72 8.31 -16.68
C THR A 337 7.92 8.68 -15.41
N ASP A 338 6.99 9.66 -15.49
CA ASP A 338 6.30 10.21 -14.31
C ASP A 338 4.92 9.56 -14.04
N ALA A 339 4.45 8.67 -14.92
CA ALA A 339 3.18 8.00 -14.74
C ALA A 339 3.31 6.80 -13.79
N GLN A 340 2.40 6.71 -12.84
CA GLN A 340 2.24 5.54 -12.00
C GLN A 340 1.44 4.45 -12.73
N ALA A 341 1.69 3.20 -12.36
CA ALA A 341 0.93 2.07 -12.87
C ALA A 341 0.70 1.04 -11.76
N ALA A 342 -0.39 0.29 -11.87
CA ALA A 342 -0.72 -0.78 -10.95
C ALA A 342 -1.47 -1.90 -11.66
N SER A 343 -1.36 -3.13 -11.14
CA SER A 343 -2.07 -4.28 -11.69
C SER A 343 -2.44 -5.26 -10.59
N VAL A 344 -3.53 -5.99 -10.84
CA VAL A 344 -3.97 -7.13 -10.03
C VAL A 344 -4.46 -8.25 -10.93
N ILE A 345 -4.10 -9.48 -10.58
CA ILE A 345 -4.51 -10.71 -11.24
C ILE A 345 -5.30 -11.56 -10.25
N LEU A 346 -6.54 -11.91 -10.57
CA LEU A 346 -7.43 -12.73 -9.75
C LEU A 346 -7.68 -14.09 -10.39
N ASN A 347 -7.87 -15.11 -9.57
CA ASN A 347 -8.56 -16.31 -10.00
C ASN A 347 -10.05 -16.00 -10.22
N ALA A 348 -10.57 -16.24 -11.41
CA ALA A 348 -11.93 -15.87 -11.80
C ALA A 348 -13.01 -16.54 -10.94
N LYS A 349 -12.78 -17.80 -10.52
CA LYS A 349 -13.76 -18.63 -9.80
C LYS A 349 -13.72 -18.37 -8.29
N THR A 350 -12.51 -18.20 -7.73
CA THR A 350 -12.36 -18.07 -6.27
C THR A 350 -12.26 -16.62 -5.79
N GLY A 351 -11.91 -15.67 -6.66
CA GLY A 351 -11.59 -14.30 -6.27
C GLY A 351 -10.21 -14.15 -5.62
N GLY A 352 -9.46 -15.23 -5.44
CA GLY A 352 -8.13 -15.18 -4.85
C GLY A 352 -7.17 -14.34 -5.69
N VAL A 353 -6.46 -13.41 -5.06
CA VAL A 353 -5.44 -12.59 -5.73
C VAL A 353 -4.20 -13.44 -5.97
N ARG A 354 -3.88 -13.70 -7.24
CA ARG A 354 -2.70 -14.48 -7.66
C ARG A 354 -1.44 -13.65 -7.69
N ALA A 355 -1.58 -12.39 -8.13
CA ALA A 355 -0.48 -11.42 -8.21
C ALA A 355 -0.99 -9.99 -8.07
N VAL A 356 -0.16 -9.10 -7.52
CA VAL A 356 -0.44 -7.66 -7.41
C VAL A 356 0.84 -6.84 -7.44
N VAL A 357 0.83 -5.75 -8.20
CA VAL A 357 1.84 -4.68 -8.14
C VAL A 357 1.12 -3.37 -7.91
N GLY A 358 1.51 -2.66 -6.86
CA GLY A 358 0.80 -1.48 -6.37
C GLY A 358 1.29 -0.15 -6.91
N ALA A 359 2.51 -0.07 -7.41
CA ALA A 359 3.07 1.13 -8.03
C ALA A 359 4.23 0.77 -8.95
N ARG A 360 4.62 1.73 -9.79
CA ARG A 360 5.80 1.71 -10.64
C ARG A 360 6.88 2.55 -9.96
N GLU A 361 7.61 1.94 -9.02
CA GLU A 361 8.67 2.61 -8.28
C GLU A 361 9.88 1.70 -8.14
N ASP A 362 11.07 2.28 -8.24
CA ASP A 362 12.34 1.56 -8.06
C ASP A 362 12.56 1.13 -6.60
N THR A 363 11.89 1.80 -5.65
CA THR A 363 11.99 1.51 -4.22
C THR A 363 10.62 1.39 -3.58
N HIS A 364 10.27 0.18 -3.17
CA HIS A 364 9.06 -0.06 -2.40
C HIS A 364 9.18 0.52 -0.98
N THR A 365 8.19 1.30 -0.57
CA THR A 365 8.04 1.74 0.83
C THR A 365 7.10 0.77 1.55
N PHE A 366 7.54 0.22 2.67
CA PHE A 366 6.73 -0.69 3.48
C PHE A 366 5.37 -0.09 3.81
N ARG A 367 4.31 -0.81 3.44
CA ARG A 367 2.92 -0.38 3.55
C ARG A 367 2.67 1.01 2.94
N GLY A 368 3.47 1.37 1.93
CA GLY A 368 3.23 2.54 1.11
C GLY A 368 1.90 2.49 0.38
N PHE A 369 1.56 3.56 -0.33
CA PHE A 369 0.30 3.63 -1.04
C PHE A 369 0.27 2.62 -2.20
N ASN A 370 -0.69 1.70 -2.15
CA ASN A 370 -0.87 0.66 -3.17
C ASN A 370 -2.00 1.06 -4.11
N TYR A 371 -1.66 1.53 -5.32
CA TYR A 371 -2.67 1.96 -6.31
C TYR A 371 -3.60 0.81 -6.74
N ALA A 372 -3.15 -0.44 -6.71
CA ALA A 372 -3.99 -1.57 -7.09
C ALA A 372 -5.16 -1.81 -6.12
N THR A 373 -4.98 -1.47 -4.82
CA THR A 373 -5.96 -1.80 -3.76
C THR A 373 -6.58 -0.60 -3.07
N GLN A 374 -5.90 0.55 -3.05
CA GLN A 374 -6.30 1.71 -2.24
C GLN A 374 -6.74 2.93 -3.06
N SER A 375 -6.47 2.94 -4.35
CA SER A 375 -6.80 4.08 -5.22
C SER A 375 -8.30 4.31 -5.36
N LYS A 376 -8.66 5.54 -5.74
CA LYS A 376 -10.03 6.00 -6.01
C LYS A 376 -10.02 6.75 -7.34
N LEU A 377 -10.08 5.99 -8.42
CA LEU A 377 -9.85 6.46 -9.78
C LEU A 377 -11.13 6.36 -10.61
N SER A 378 -11.30 7.22 -11.60
CA SER A 378 -12.36 7.05 -12.58
C SER A 378 -12.05 5.84 -13.47
N PRO A 379 -12.96 4.87 -13.61
CA PRO A 379 -12.74 3.72 -14.49
C PRO A 379 -12.90 4.07 -15.98
N GLY A 380 -13.33 5.28 -16.29
CA GLY A 380 -13.66 5.65 -17.66
C GLY A 380 -14.61 4.63 -18.31
N SER A 381 -14.37 4.34 -19.57
CA SER A 381 -15.18 3.37 -20.33
C SER A 381 -15.15 1.91 -19.83
N ALA A 382 -14.27 1.57 -18.89
CA ALA A 382 -14.25 0.24 -18.30
C ALA A 382 -15.52 -0.06 -17.46
N ILE A 383 -16.31 0.95 -17.10
CA ILE A 383 -17.59 0.77 -16.41
C ILE A 383 -18.74 0.34 -17.36
N LYS A 384 -18.61 0.59 -18.66
CA LYS A 384 -19.70 0.36 -19.64
C LYS A 384 -20.31 -1.04 -19.59
N PRO A 385 -19.52 -2.13 -19.50
CA PRO A 385 -20.07 -3.48 -19.35
C PRO A 385 -20.99 -3.61 -18.14
N ILE A 386 -20.62 -2.99 -17.02
CA ILE A 386 -21.29 -3.11 -15.72
C ILE A 386 -22.54 -2.23 -15.63
N ALA A 387 -22.40 -0.95 -15.98
CA ALA A 387 -23.47 0.05 -15.76
C ALA A 387 -24.42 0.22 -16.95
N VAL A 388 -24.05 -0.26 -18.15
CA VAL A 388 -24.84 -0.04 -19.35
C VAL A 388 -25.28 -1.34 -20.01
N TYR A 389 -24.32 -2.15 -20.48
CA TYR A 389 -24.61 -3.26 -21.36
C TYR A 389 -25.19 -4.49 -20.62
N ALA A 390 -24.67 -4.85 -19.47
CA ALA A 390 -25.21 -5.95 -18.67
C ALA A 390 -26.68 -5.68 -18.25
N PRO A 391 -27.03 -4.52 -17.66
CA PRO A 391 -28.42 -4.24 -17.32
C PRO A 391 -29.36 -4.06 -18.54
N ALA A 392 -28.82 -3.71 -19.72
CA ALA A 392 -29.59 -3.71 -20.95
C ALA A 392 -29.94 -5.15 -21.43
N LEU A 393 -28.94 -6.03 -21.42
CA LEU A 393 -29.14 -7.47 -21.75
C LEU A 393 -30.13 -8.17 -20.79
N GLU A 394 -30.08 -7.82 -19.50
CA GLU A 394 -31.05 -8.32 -18.50
C GLU A 394 -32.47 -7.85 -18.80
N ARG A 395 -32.66 -6.73 -19.49
CA ARG A 395 -33.95 -6.17 -19.96
C ARG A 395 -34.38 -6.65 -21.33
N GLY A 396 -33.65 -7.63 -21.91
CA GLY A 396 -34.03 -8.27 -23.16
C GLY A 396 -33.47 -7.60 -24.41
N TYR A 397 -32.57 -6.61 -24.30
CA TYR A 397 -31.85 -6.14 -25.49
C TYR A 397 -30.97 -7.25 -26.06
N SER A 398 -30.84 -7.30 -27.38
CA SER A 398 -29.93 -8.22 -28.09
C SER A 398 -28.55 -7.57 -28.26
N ILE A 399 -27.52 -8.40 -28.39
CA ILE A 399 -26.17 -7.93 -28.76
C ILE A 399 -26.18 -7.28 -30.16
N ASP A 400 -27.15 -7.62 -31.02
CA ASP A 400 -27.31 -7.09 -32.37
C ASP A 400 -28.17 -5.80 -32.40
N THR A 401 -28.69 -5.34 -31.26
CA THR A 401 -29.49 -4.10 -31.18
C THR A 401 -28.72 -2.94 -31.78
N MET A 402 -29.32 -2.31 -32.79
CA MET A 402 -28.72 -1.11 -33.44
C MET A 402 -28.85 0.08 -32.54
N LEU A 403 -27.74 0.76 -32.34
CA LEU A 403 -27.60 1.94 -31.47
C LEU A 403 -27.07 3.15 -32.28
N PRO A 404 -27.63 4.37 -32.08
CA PRO A 404 -27.17 5.56 -32.77
C PRO A 404 -25.71 5.91 -32.36
N ASN A 405 -24.91 6.30 -33.34
CA ASN A 405 -23.50 6.61 -33.17
C ASN A 405 -23.06 8.02 -33.62
N THR A 406 -24.02 8.90 -33.82
CA THR A 406 -23.78 10.32 -34.10
C THR A 406 -23.95 11.17 -32.85
N THR A 407 -23.20 12.28 -32.74
CA THR A 407 -23.24 13.21 -31.62
C THR A 407 -24.68 13.55 -31.23
N ARG A 408 -24.97 13.50 -29.92
CA ARG A 408 -26.32 13.66 -29.37
C ARG A 408 -26.31 14.47 -28.07
N THR A 409 -27.43 15.17 -27.86
CA THR A 409 -27.70 15.89 -26.60
C THR A 409 -28.81 15.16 -25.84
N PHE A 410 -28.67 15.05 -24.55
CA PHE A 410 -29.56 14.32 -23.64
C PHE A 410 -30.09 15.21 -22.52
N GLY A 411 -31.35 14.98 -22.14
CA GLY A 411 -32.00 15.61 -21.00
C GLY A 411 -32.23 17.15 -21.16
N THR A 412 -32.85 17.73 -20.14
CA THR A 412 -33.13 19.16 -20.06
C THR A 412 -31.88 20.02 -19.84
N ASN A 413 -30.82 19.39 -19.31
CA ASN A 413 -29.52 20.03 -19.04
C ASN A 413 -28.62 20.08 -20.28
N HIS A 414 -29.12 19.69 -21.45
CA HIS A 414 -28.39 19.70 -22.73
C HIS A 414 -27.03 18.97 -22.66
N TYR A 415 -26.98 17.82 -21.96
CA TYR A 415 -25.74 16.99 -21.86
C TYR A 415 -25.38 16.49 -23.27
N SER A 416 -24.40 17.14 -23.89
CA SER A 416 -23.90 16.75 -25.21
C SER A 416 -22.84 15.68 -25.11
N VAL A 417 -22.95 14.62 -25.93
CA VAL A 417 -22.02 13.47 -25.95
C VAL A 417 -21.54 13.27 -27.37
N HIS A 418 -20.23 13.10 -27.50
CA HIS A 418 -19.54 12.74 -28.73
C HIS A 418 -18.64 11.53 -28.50
N ASN A 419 -18.26 10.86 -29.54
CA ASN A 419 -17.29 9.77 -29.48
C ASN A 419 -15.86 10.32 -29.44
N ALA A 420 -14.92 9.55 -28.90
CA ALA A 420 -13.50 9.89 -28.96
C ALA A 420 -13.08 10.09 -30.43
N LEU A 421 -12.19 11.05 -30.68
CA LEU A 421 -11.73 11.44 -32.03
C LEU A 421 -12.86 11.86 -32.97
N ASP A 422 -13.99 12.29 -32.42
CA ASP A 422 -15.19 12.75 -33.15
C ASP A 422 -15.70 11.75 -34.22
N VAL A 423 -15.53 10.46 -33.94
CA VAL A 423 -16.01 9.39 -34.84
C VAL A 423 -17.52 9.42 -34.91
N GLN A 424 -18.04 9.68 -36.10
CA GLN A 424 -19.47 9.68 -36.39
C GLN A 424 -19.75 8.70 -37.54
N THR A 425 -20.54 7.66 -37.26
CA THR A 425 -20.96 6.65 -38.24
C THR A 425 -22.47 6.47 -38.18
N ALA A 426 -23.02 5.71 -39.10
CA ALA A 426 -24.39 5.23 -39.00
C ALA A 426 -24.59 4.44 -37.69
N ASP A 427 -25.85 4.06 -37.41
CA ASP A 427 -26.17 3.18 -36.28
C ASP A 427 -25.30 1.92 -36.31
N VAL A 428 -24.84 1.51 -35.15
CA VAL A 428 -23.95 0.34 -34.99
C VAL A 428 -24.58 -0.70 -34.09
N PRO A 429 -24.31 -1.99 -34.30
CA PRO A 429 -24.80 -3.03 -33.40
C PRO A 429 -24.09 -2.91 -32.01
N MET A 430 -24.81 -3.28 -30.96
CA MET A 430 -24.40 -3.16 -29.59
C MET A 430 -23.04 -3.81 -29.29
N TYR A 431 -22.75 -4.97 -29.90
CA TYR A 431 -21.48 -5.66 -29.78
C TYR A 431 -20.32 -4.81 -30.34
N SER A 432 -20.51 -4.16 -31.48
CA SER A 432 -19.51 -3.29 -32.10
C SER A 432 -19.32 -2.00 -31.28
N ALA A 433 -20.42 -1.42 -30.78
CA ALA A 433 -20.37 -0.22 -29.92
C ALA A 433 -19.52 -0.45 -28.65
N LEU A 434 -19.58 -1.66 -28.07
CA LEU A 434 -18.78 -2.01 -26.90
C LEU A 434 -17.31 -2.25 -27.27
N ALA A 435 -17.03 -2.99 -28.33
CA ALA A 435 -15.67 -3.32 -28.78
C ALA A 435 -14.86 -2.07 -29.13
N HIS A 436 -15.48 -1.09 -29.79
CA HIS A 436 -14.87 0.19 -30.15
C HIS A 436 -15.05 1.27 -29.08
N SER A 437 -15.70 0.91 -27.98
CA SER A 437 -15.87 1.82 -26.83
C SER A 437 -16.61 3.14 -27.12
N TYR A 438 -17.51 3.17 -28.11
CA TYR A 438 -18.25 4.39 -28.46
C TYR A 438 -19.03 4.94 -27.26
N ASN A 439 -18.99 6.27 -27.10
CA ASN A 439 -19.61 6.97 -25.98
C ASN A 439 -21.11 7.20 -26.22
N VAL A 440 -21.47 7.65 -27.42
CA VAL A 440 -22.86 8.00 -27.77
C VAL A 440 -23.80 6.80 -27.62
N PRO A 441 -23.50 5.61 -28.17
CA PRO A 441 -24.33 4.42 -27.96
C PRO A 441 -24.49 4.04 -26.50
N ALA A 442 -23.41 4.15 -25.68
CA ALA A 442 -23.45 3.81 -24.27
C ALA A 442 -24.37 4.74 -23.49
N VAL A 443 -24.23 6.06 -23.66
CA VAL A 443 -25.07 7.05 -22.97
C VAL A 443 -26.52 6.94 -23.46
N TYR A 444 -26.74 6.76 -24.77
CA TYR A 444 -28.06 6.54 -25.32
C TYR A 444 -28.74 5.33 -24.69
N LEU A 445 -28.05 4.21 -24.60
CA LEU A 445 -28.59 2.98 -24.03
C LEU A 445 -28.88 3.12 -22.53
N LEU A 446 -27.97 3.75 -21.75
CA LEU A 446 -28.23 4.06 -20.35
C LEU A 446 -29.46 4.96 -20.17
N ASN A 447 -29.61 5.98 -21.03
CA ASN A 447 -30.78 6.84 -20.99
C ASN A 447 -32.08 6.06 -21.30
N LYS A 448 -32.03 5.10 -22.23
CA LYS A 448 -33.20 4.24 -22.59
C LYS A 448 -33.58 3.26 -21.47
N ILE A 449 -32.62 2.59 -20.85
CA ILE A 449 -32.90 1.64 -19.74
C ILE A 449 -33.14 2.33 -18.40
N GLY A 450 -32.83 3.63 -18.34
CA GLY A 450 -32.92 4.46 -17.14
C GLY A 450 -31.65 4.41 -16.26
N VAL A 451 -31.19 5.58 -15.81
CA VAL A 451 -30.00 5.74 -14.99
C VAL A 451 -30.04 4.90 -13.72
N ASN A 452 -31.22 4.79 -13.08
CA ASN A 452 -31.39 3.95 -11.88
C ASN A 452 -31.06 2.48 -12.13
N ALA A 453 -31.29 1.98 -13.35
CA ALA A 453 -30.96 0.63 -13.72
C ALA A 453 -29.44 0.40 -13.79
N GLY A 454 -28.72 1.32 -14.41
CA GLY A 454 -27.26 1.31 -14.46
C GLY A 454 -26.63 1.45 -13.08
N TYR A 455 -27.16 2.37 -12.28
CA TYR A 455 -26.73 2.56 -10.89
C TYR A 455 -26.93 1.30 -10.04
N ALA A 456 -28.11 0.69 -10.08
CA ALA A 456 -28.42 -0.53 -9.36
C ALA A 456 -27.52 -1.71 -9.79
N SER A 457 -27.28 -1.82 -11.12
CA SER A 457 -26.33 -2.82 -11.66
C SER A 457 -24.92 -2.60 -11.08
N ALA A 458 -24.38 -1.40 -11.18
CA ALA A 458 -23.03 -1.10 -10.70
C ALA A 458 -22.89 -1.32 -9.17
N LYS A 459 -23.92 -1.01 -8.39
CA LYS A 459 -23.98 -1.35 -6.95
C LYS A 459 -23.98 -2.86 -6.72
N LYS A 460 -24.73 -3.62 -7.52
CA LYS A 460 -24.78 -5.09 -7.44
C LYS A 460 -23.42 -5.73 -7.76
N PHE A 461 -22.65 -5.13 -8.67
CA PHE A 461 -21.27 -5.50 -8.97
C PHE A 461 -20.25 -4.99 -7.91
N GLY A 462 -20.70 -4.46 -6.78
CA GLY A 462 -19.84 -4.09 -5.66
C GLY A 462 -19.14 -2.74 -5.79
N LEU A 463 -19.46 -1.89 -6.79
CA LEU A 463 -18.81 -0.61 -6.94
C LEU A 463 -19.29 0.41 -5.88
N PRO A 464 -18.39 1.28 -5.35
CA PRO A 464 -18.69 2.20 -4.24
C PRO A 464 -19.40 3.48 -4.70
N LEU A 465 -20.58 3.32 -5.31
CA LEU A 465 -21.38 4.44 -5.82
C LEU A 465 -22.15 5.18 -4.74
N THR A 466 -22.31 6.48 -4.94
CA THR A 466 -23.13 7.40 -4.14
C THR A 466 -24.38 7.84 -4.91
N GLU A 467 -25.34 8.46 -4.23
CA GLU A 467 -26.54 9.02 -4.89
C GLU A 467 -26.22 10.07 -5.96
N LYS A 468 -25.07 10.77 -5.85
CA LYS A 468 -24.61 11.75 -6.83
C LYS A 468 -24.24 11.12 -8.18
N ASP A 469 -23.97 9.82 -8.20
CA ASP A 469 -23.59 9.07 -9.41
C ASP A 469 -24.82 8.65 -10.25
N LYS A 470 -26.05 8.97 -9.80
CA LYS A 470 -27.29 8.74 -10.52
C LYS A 470 -27.50 9.79 -11.64
N ASN A 471 -26.65 9.74 -12.64
CA ASN A 471 -26.72 10.61 -13.81
C ASN A 471 -26.12 9.93 -15.05
N LEU A 472 -26.25 10.51 -16.21
CA LEU A 472 -25.81 9.89 -17.48
C LEU A 472 -24.27 9.76 -17.60
N SER A 473 -23.48 10.55 -16.86
CA SER A 473 -22.03 10.42 -16.87
C SER A 473 -21.56 9.06 -16.29
N LEU A 474 -22.43 8.36 -15.55
CA LEU A 474 -22.18 7.00 -15.09
C LEU A 474 -21.82 6.06 -16.26
N ALA A 475 -22.42 6.24 -17.45
CA ALA A 475 -22.08 5.45 -18.63
C ALA A 475 -20.61 5.57 -19.06
N LEU A 476 -19.95 6.64 -18.68
CA LEU A 476 -18.59 7.00 -19.09
C LEU A 476 -17.59 6.98 -17.92
N GLY A 477 -18.02 6.50 -16.75
CA GLY A 477 -17.15 6.40 -15.58
C GLY A 477 -17.02 7.65 -14.72
N GLY A 478 -17.92 8.62 -14.91
CA GLY A 478 -18.02 9.80 -14.04
C GLY A 478 -18.51 9.44 -12.65
N LEU A 479 -17.62 9.01 -11.77
CA LEU A 479 -17.91 8.56 -10.41
C LEU A 479 -17.42 9.57 -9.37
N THR A 480 -18.22 9.78 -8.32
CA THR A 480 -17.89 10.69 -7.21
C THR A 480 -16.73 10.15 -6.36
N THR A 481 -16.74 8.85 -6.08
CA THR A 481 -15.73 8.22 -5.21
C THR A 481 -14.58 7.58 -6.00
N GLY A 482 -14.85 7.13 -7.23
CA GLY A 482 -13.89 6.33 -8.00
C GLY A 482 -13.78 4.88 -7.52
N VAL A 483 -12.90 4.12 -8.17
CA VAL A 483 -12.67 2.68 -7.93
C VAL A 483 -11.18 2.37 -7.95
N SER A 484 -10.80 1.22 -7.41
CA SER A 484 -9.45 0.66 -7.51
C SER A 484 -9.40 -0.49 -8.54
N PRO A 485 -8.19 -0.83 -9.06
CA PRO A 485 -8.01 -1.99 -9.93
C PRO A 485 -8.59 -3.29 -9.36
N ILE A 486 -8.38 -3.57 -8.08
CA ILE A 486 -8.93 -4.78 -7.45
C ILE A 486 -10.46 -4.81 -7.44
N GLN A 487 -11.11 -3.66 -7.23
CA GLN A 487 -12.58 -3.58 -7.28
C GLN A 487 -13.12 -3.82 -8.69
N MET A 488 -12.44 -3.29 -9.72
CA MET A 488 -12.81 -3.54 -11.10
C MET A 488 -12.56 -5.00 -11.50
N ALA A 489 -11.42 -5.58 -11.12
CA ALA A 489 -11.13 -6.99 -11.37
C ALA A 489 -12.16 -7.89 -10.68
N GLN A 490 -12.51 -7.63 -9.43
CA GLN A 490 -13.56 -8.34 -8.69
C GLN A 490 -14.89 -8.30 -9.45
N ALA A 491 -15.34 -7.12 -9.87
CA ALA A 491 -16.57 -6.97 -10.64
C ALA A 491 -16.55 -7.80 -11.94
N TYR A 492 -15.42 -7.83 -12.63
CA TYR A 492 -15.26 -8.58 -13.89
C TYR A 492 -15.19 -10.09 -13.69
N THR A 493 -14.96 -10.61 -12.48
CA THR A 493 -15.09 -12.06 -12.22
C THR A 493 -16.47 -12.57 -12.57
N ALA A 494 -17.51 -11.74 -12.46
CA ALA A 494 -18.86 -12.13 -12.84
C ALA A 494 -19.01 -12.49 -14.33
N PHE A 495 -18.28 -11.82 -15.22
CA PHE A 495 -18.30 -12.14 -16.63
C PHE A 495 -17.53 -13.43 -16.94
N ALA A 496 -16.41 -13.65 -16.26
CA ALA A 496 -15.57 -14.84 -16.40
C ALA A 496 -16.21 -16.09 -15.78
N ASN A 497 -17.01 -15.95 -14.73
CA ASN A 497 -17.56 -17.00 -13.88
C ASN A 497 -19.10 -17.06 -13.97
N ASP A 498 -19.65 -17.14 -15.17
CA ASP A 498 -21.05 -17.41 -15.49
C ASP A 498 -22.06 -16.56 -14.70
N GLY A 499 -21.74 -15.30 -14.48
CA GLY A 499 -22.57 -14.32 -13.77
C GLY A 499 -22.40 -14.28 -12.26
N VAL A 500 -21.45 -15.02 -11.72
CA VAL A 500 -21.13 -15.07 -10.29
C VAL A 500 -19.88 -14.24 -10.01
N MET A 501 -20.04 -13.15 -9.29
CA MET A 501 -18.93 -12.36 -8.77
C MET A 501 -18.31 -13.06 -7.57
N SER A 502 -16.99 -13.13 -7.51
CA SER A 502 -16.21 -13.71 -6.42
C SER A 502 -15.45 -12.59 -5.70
N ASP A 503 -15.60 -12.48 -4.37
CA ASP A 503 -14.95 -11.42 -3.58
C ASP A 503 -13.41 -11.60 -3.61
N ALA A 504 -12.71 -10.52 -3.93
CA ALA A 504 -11.25 -10.50 -3.96
C ALA A 504 -10.68 -10.64 -2.54
N HIS A 505 -9.69 -11.53 -2.38
CA HIS A 505 -9.03 -11.76 -1.10
C HIS A 505 -7.61 -12.27 -1.30
N PHE A 506 -6.76 -12.06 -0.29
CA PHE A 506 -5.36 -12.52 -0.26
C PHE A 506 -5.18 -13.71 0.67
N ILE A 507 -5.92 -13.78 1.77
CA ILE A 507 -5.72 -14.75 2.86
C ILE A 507 -6.76 -15.86 2.77
N THR A 508 -6.29 -17.12 2.84
CA THR A 508 -7.16 -18.30 2.94
C THR A 508 -7.19 -18.87 4.36
N LYS A 509 -6.08 -18.76 5.10
CA LYS A 509 -5.97 -19.30 6.47
C LYS A 509 -4.83 -18.60 7.23
N ILE A 510 -5.04 -18.37 8.53
CA ILE A 510 -3.99 -17.95 9.46
C ILE A 510 -3.91 -18.97 10.61
N VAL A 511 -2.72 -19.44 10.86
CA VAL A 511 -2.41 -20.39 11.96
C VAL A 511 -1.43 -19.73 12.91
N ASP A 512 -1.66 -19.80 14.20
CA ASP A 512 -0.72 -19.26 15.19
C ASP A 512 0.50 -20.18 15.40
N ALA A 513 1.47 -19.70 16.16
CA ALA A 513 2.70 -20.45 16.47
C ALA A 513 2.45 -21.79 17.21
N THR A 514 1.27 -21.98 17.81
CA THR A 514 0.89 -23.24 18.50
C THR A 514 0.22 -24.25 17.57
N GLY A 515 -0.03 -23.87 16.32
CA GLY A 515 -0.76 -24.68 15.32
C GLY A 515 -2.27 -24.48 15.34
N LYS A 516 -2.79 -23.57 16.16
CA LYS A 516 -4.22 -23.27 16.20
C LYS A 516 -4.61 -22.37 15.02
N VAL A 517 -5.66 -22.77 14.30
CA VAL A 517 -6.26 -21.94 13.23
C VAL A 517 -7.01 -20.78 13.87
N ILE A 518 -6.64 -19.55 13.56
CA ILE A 518 -7.27 -18.33 14.03
C ILE A 518 -8.12 -17.64 12.96
N VAL A 519 -7.79 -17.85 11.68
CA VAL A 519 -8.59 -17.45 10.54
C VAL A 519 -8.69 -18.61 9.57
N SER A 520 -9.89 -18.89 9.06
CA SER A 520 -10.14 -19.86 8.01
C SER A 520 -11.17 -19.32 7.04
N GLN A 521 -10.75 -19.11 5.80
CA GLN A 521 -11.62 -18.68 4.69
C GLN A 521 -11.40 -19.62 3.49
N PRO A 522 -11.88 -20.85 3.57
CA PRO A 522 -11.62 -21.86 2.54
C PRO A 522 -12.31 -21.54 1.21
N LYS A 523 -13.33 -20.67 1.22
CA LYS A 523 -14.08 -20.22 0.04
C LYS A 523 -14.41 -18.75 0.18
N ALA A 524 -14.12 -17.98 -0.88
CA ALA A 524 -14.55 -16.59 -0.97
C ALA A 524 -16.09 -16.51 -1.02
N LYS A 525 -16.60 -15.38 -0.56
CA LYS A 525 -18.02 -15.07 -0.78
C LYS A 525 -18.27 -14.91 -2.27
N GLN A 526 -19.30 -15.59 -2.75
CA GLN A 526 -19.74 -15.53 -4.13
C GLN A 526 -21.16 -14.97 -4.21
N THR A 527 -21.38 -14.08 -5.17
CA THR A 527 -22.67 -13.41 -5.34
C THR A 527 -23.06 -13.44 -6.82
N ARG A 528 -24.21 -14.04 -7.16
CA ARG A 528 -24.75 -13.95 -8.52
C ARG A 528 -25.24 -12.54 -8.80
N VAL A 529 -24.57 -11.85 -9.71
CA VAL A 529 -24.90 -10.45 -10.07
C VAL A 529 -25.62 -10.33 -11.40
N ILE A 530 -25.43 -11.28 -12.31
CA ILE A 530 -26.14 -11.40 -13.58
C ILE A 530 -26.47 -12.87 -13.87
N SER A 531 -27.35 -13.14 -14.83
CA SER A 531 -27.59 -14.50 -15.32
C SER A 531 -26.40 -14.99 -16.15
N SER A 532 -26.22 -16.33 -16.24
CA SER A 532 -25.21 -16.96 -17.08
C SER A 532 -25.34 -16.52 -18.53
N ARG A 533 -26.59 -16.48 -19.08
CA ARG A 533 -26.88 -16.00 -20.44
C ARG A 533 -26.37 -14.55 -20.66
N VAL A 534 -26.53 -13.67 -19.67
CA VAL A 534 -26.05 -12.30 -19.79
C VAL A 534 -24.51 -12.27 -19.74
N ALA A 535 -23.88 -13.09 -18.89
CA ALA A 535 -22.41 -13.22 -18.84
C ALA A 535 -21.84 -13.70 -20.18
N ASP A 536 -22.47 -14.71 -20.80
CA ASP A 536 -22.09 -15.23 -22.11
C ASP A 536 -22.22 -14.17 -23.21
N ASN A 537 -23.35 -13.45 -23.26
CA ASN A 537 -23.54 -12.38 -24.21
C ASN A 537 -22.55 -11.22 -23.99
N MET A 538 -22.26 -10.87 -22.75
CA MET A 538 -21.22 -9.88 -22.43
C MET A 538 -19.83 -10.34 -22.90
N THR A 539 -19.50 -11.62 -22.67
CA THR A 539 -18.24 -12.21 -23.15
C THR A 539 -18.14 -12.19 -24.66
N ARG A 540 -19.21 -12.58 -25.39
CA ARG A 540 -19.26 -12.45 -26.85
C ARG A 540 -18.92 -11.05 -27.34
N MET A 541 -19.52 -10.03 -26.74
CA MET A 541 -19.28 -8.64 -27.10
C MET A 541 -17.86 -8.18 -26.72
N MET A 542 -17.36 -8.59 -25.55
CA MET A 542 -16.05 -8.16 -25.04
C MET A 542 -14.86 -8.88 -25.69
N LEU A 543 -15.06 -10.01 -26.36
CA LEU A 543 -14.06 -10.64 -27.22
C LEU A 543 -13.59 -9.66 -28.30
N GLY A 544 -14.52 -8.85 -28.85
CA GLY A 544 -14.23 -7.85 -29.88
C GLY A 544 -13.21 -6.81 -29.43
N THR A 545 -13.15 -6.49 -28.14
CA THR A 545 -12.20 -5.48 -27.62
C THR A 545 -10.75 -5.79 -27.98
N TYR A 546 -10.34 -7.05 -27.88
CA TYR A 546 -8.96 -7.49 -28.10
C TYR A 546 -8.71 -8.13 -29.46
N THR A 547 -9.74 -8.31 -30.30
CA THR A 547 -9.62 -8.88 -31.68
C THR A 547 -9.64 -7.81 -32.76
N ASN A 548 -10.52 -6.83 -32.66
CA ASN A 548 -10.69 -5.75 -33.64
C ASN A 548 -11.06 -4.39 -33.02
N GLY A 549 -11.04 -4.29 -31.69
CA GLY A 549 -11.41 -3.10 -30.94
C GLY A 549 -10.22 -2.37 -30.30
N THR A 550 -10.53 -1.63 -29.25
CA THR A 550 -9.61 -0.69 -28.57
C THR A 550 -8.41 -1.34 -27.86
N GLY A 551 -8.42 -2.66 -27.67
CA GLY A 551 -7.36 -3.43 -27.00
C GLY A 551 -6.51 -4.29 -27.93
N LEU A 552 -6.67 -4.20 -29.25
CA LEU A 552 -6.04 -5.08 -30.22
C LEU A 552 -4.52 -5.24 -30.04
N GLY A 553 -3.80 -4.15 -29.82
CA GLY A 553 -2.35 -4.16 -29.62
C GLY A 553 -1.86 -4.79 -28.31
N ALA A 554 -2.76 -5.05 -27.38
CA ALA A 554 -2.47 -5.64 -26.06
C ALA A 554 -2.88 -7.12 -25.95
N ALA A 555 -3.37 -7.74 -27.02
CA ALA A 555 -3.75 -9.15 -27.02
C ALA A 555 -2.52 -10.09 -26.94
N PRO A 556 -2.48 -11.07 -26.03
CA PRO A 556 -1.42 -12.08 -25.98
C PRO A 556 -1.55 -13.04 -27.18
N ARG A 557 -0.42 -13.55 -27.65
CA ARG A 557 -0.42 -14.51 -28.78
C ARG A 557 -0.84 -15.89 -28.31
N GLY A 558 -1.70 -16.55 -29.08
CA GLY A 558 -2.12 -17.92 -28.80
C GLY A 558 -3.21 -18.04 -27.74
N PHE A 559 -3.66 -16.95 -27.14
CA PHE A 559 -4.72 -16.95 -26.14
C PHE A 559 -5.88 -16.05 -26.55
N THR A 560 -7.07 -16.51 -26.26
CA THR A 560 -8.30 -15.72 -26.44
C THR A 560 -8.69 -15.06 -25.13
N ILE A 561 -8.75 -13.74 -25.12
CA ILE A 561 -9.16 -12.96 -23.97
C ILE A 561 -10.36 -12.06 -24.31
N ALA A 562 -11.22 -11.85 -23.33
CA ALA A 562 -12.30 -10.87 -23.38
C ALA A 562 -12.02 -9.75 -22.40
N GLY A 563 -12.64 -8.58 -22.58
CA GLY A 563 -12.48 -7.49 -21.62
C GLY A 563 -12.86 -6.13 -22.15
N LYS A 564 -12.36 -5.09 -21.51
CA LYS A 564 -12.66 -3.70 -21.84
C LYS A 564 -11.52 -2.76 -21.48
N THR A 565 -11.22 -1.83 -22.37
CA THR A 565 -10.31 -0.71 -22.10
C THR A 565 -11.08 0.47 -21.48
N GLY A 566 -10.40 1.28 -20.71
CA GLY A 566 -10.91 2.53 -20.17
C GLY A 566 -9.91 3.67 -20.39
N THR A 567 -10.42 4.85 -20.60
CA THR A 567 -9.61 6.08 -20.72
C THR A 567 -10.41 7.21 -20.11
N THR A 568 -9.75 8.08 -19.36
CA THR A 568 -10.35 9.34 -18.86
C THR A 568 -9.66 10.51 -19.51
N GLU A 569 -10.43 11.49 -19.96
CA GLU A 569 -9.89 12.70 -20.58
C GLU A 569 -9.16 13.54 -19.52
N ASN A 570 -8.09 14.21 -19.93
CA ASN A 570 -7.43 15.21 -19.13
C ASN A 570 -8.09 16.59 -19.34
N SER A 571 -9.06 16.92 -18.49
CA SER A 571 -9.77 18.20 -18.56
C SER A 571 -8.88 19.44 -18.34
N ASN A 572 -7.66 19.26 -17.86
CA ASN A 572 -6.70 20.33 -17.62
C ASN A 572 -5.85 20.64 -18.86
N ASP A 573 -5.78 19.73 -19.83
CA ASP A 573 -5.07 19.93 -21.09
C ASP A 573 -6.02 20.41 -22.19
N THR A 574 -6.26 21.70 -22.22
CA THR A 574 -7.14 22.34 -23.21
C THR A 574 -6.49 22.47 -24.60
N GLN A 575 -5.19 22.18 -24.72
CA GLN A 575 -4.45 22.30 -25.98
C GLN A 575 -4.36 21.00 -26.75
N ASN A 576 -4.56 19.83 -26.09
CA ASN A 576 -4.44 18.52 -26.72
C ASN A 576 -5.66 17.63 -26.43
N ALA A 577 -6.64 17.68 -27.34
CA ALA A 577 -7.85 16.83 -27.27
C ALA A 577 -7.55 15.30 -27.34
N GLN A 578 -6.30 14.90 -27.58
CA GLN A 578 -5.84 13.51 -27.62
C GLN A 578 -5.11 13.10 -26.33
N SER A 579 -5.23 13.86 -25.26
CA SER A 579 -4.59 13.59 -23.99
C SER A 579 -5.52 12.88 -23.01
N SER A 580 -4.96 11.95 -22.21
CA SER A 580 -5.69 11.24 -21.17
C SER A 580 -5.00 11.39 -19.81
N LYS A 581 -5.80 11.20 -18.75
CA LYS A 581 -5.33 11.18 -17.37
C LYS A 581 -5.09 9.75 -16.88
N ASP A 582 -6.02 8.85 -17.18
CA ASP A 582 -5.96 7.46 -16.77
C ASP A 582 -6.17 6.55 -18.00
N SER A 583 -5.43 5.45 -18.02
CA SER A 583 -5.58 4.34 -18.97
C SER A 583 -5.85 3.05 -18.20
N TRP A 584 -6.85 2.28 -18.64
CA TRP A 584 -7.28 1.04 -18.03
C TRP A 584 -7.32 -0.10 -19.04
N ALA A 585 -6.96 -1.30 -18.59
CA ALA A 585 -7.19 -2.54 -19.30
C ALA A 585 -7.76 -3.59 -18.34
N LEU A 586 -8.96 -4.04 -18.59
CA LEU A 586 -9.58 -5.20 -17.97
C LEU A 586 -9.54 -6.33 -18.98
N ALA A 587 -8.90 -7.44 -18.62
CA ALA A 587 -8.85 -8.62 -19.48
C ALA A 587 -9.14 -9.88 -18.66
N TYR A 588 -9.84 -10.85 -19.27
CA TYR A 588 -10.13 -12.10 -18.59
C TYR A 588 -10.22 -13.30 -19.54
N THR A 589 -9.96 -14.46 -18.97
CA THR A 589 -10.32 -15.80 -19.47
C THR A 589 -11.35 -16.40 -18.51
N LYS A 590 -11.71 -17.67 -18.70
CA LYS A 590 -12.53 -18.41 -17.71
C LYS A 590 -11.77 -18.68 -16.38
N ASP A 591 -10.47 -18.53 -16.36
CA ASP A 591 -9.61 -18.91 -15.23
C ASP A 591 -9.07 -17.71 -14.45
N VAL A 592 -8.77 -16.62 -15.15
CA VAL A 592 -8.19 -15.41 -14.53
C VAL A 592 -8.88 -14.14 -14.99
N VAL A 593 -8.87 -13.14 -14.12
CA VAL A 593 -9.27 -11.76 -14.40
C VAL A 593 -8.12 -10.85 -14.04
N SER A 594 -7.76 -9.95 -14.93
CA SER A 594 -6.71 -8.96 -14.73
C SER A 594 -7.25 -7.53 -14.85
N ALA A 595 -6.74 -6.65 -14.02
CA ALA A 595 -6.94 -5.22 -14.15
C ALA A 595 -5.60 -4.51 -14.13
N TYR A 596 -5.34 -3.70 -15.14
CA TYR A 596 -4.18 -2.82 -15.26
C TYR A 596 -4.66 -1.38 -15.28
N TRP A 597 -3.93 -0.53 -14.61
CA TRP A 597 -4.13 0.91 -14.61
C TRP A 597 -2.79 1.63 -14.75
N MET A 598 -2.79 2.71 -15.50
CA MET A 598 -1.71 3.67 -15.60
C MET A 598 -2.29 5.08 -15.54
N GLY A 599 -1.69 5.97 -14.77
CA GLY A 599 -2.19 7.33 -14.60
C GLY A 599 -1.13 8.28 -14.09
N LEU A 600 -1.42 9.58 -14.21
CA LEU A 600 -0.56 10.63 -13.72
C LEU A 600 -0.92 11.01 -12.29
N ASP A 601 0.08 11.23 -11.45
CA ASP A 601 -0.12 11.87 -10.16
C ASP A 601 -0.65 13.31 -10.39
N THR A 602 -1.70 13.66 -9.67
CA THR A 602 -2.41 14.94 -9.82
C THR A 602 -1.58 16.18 -9.49
N LYS A 603 -0.36 16.00 -9.02
CA LYS A 603 0.55 17.09 -8.64
C LYS A 603 1.15 17.83 -9.83
N ASN A 604 1.25 17.19 -10.99
CA ASN A 604 1.81 17.82 -12.19
C ASN A 604 0.70 18.04 -13.24
N LYS A 605 0.22 19.28 -13.36
CA LYS A 605 -0.93 19.66 -14.21
C LYS A 605 -0.58 19.65 -15.71
N ASP A 606 0.70 19.68 -16.05
CA ASP A 606 1.16 19.84 -17.44
C ASP A 606 1.46 18.50 -18.14
N ASN A 607 1.40 17.38 -17.41
CA ASN A 607 1.62 16.07 -17.96
C ASN A 607 0.30 15.41 -18.37
N SER A 608 0.28 14.79 -19.55
CA SER A 608 -0.84 14.01 -20.05
C SER A 608 -0.34 12.68 -20.64
N LEU A 609 -1.17 11.64 -20.54
CA LEU A 609 -0.92 10.38 -21.24
C LEU A 609 -1.47 10.47 -22.66
N PRO A 610 -0.85 9.77 -23.64
CA PRO A 610 -1.46 9.64 -24.96
C PRO A 610 -2.76 8.83 -24.89
N LEU A 611 -3.63 9.07 -25.85
CA LEU A 611 -4.89 8.38 -25.94
C LEU A 611 -4.70 6.92 -26.37
N GLY A 612 -5.34 5.99 -25.65
CA GLY A 612 -5.43 4.59 -26.01
C GLY A 612 -4.41 3.67 -25.32
N LEU A 613 -4.83 2.42 -25.16
CA LEU A 613 -4.08 1.39 -24.42
C LEU A 613 -2.71 1.08 -25.05
N THR A 614 -2.66 0.94 -26.37
CA THR A 614 -1.44 0.58 -27.10
C THR A 614 -0.35 1.64 -26.95
N ALA A 615 -0.74 2.91 -26.87
CA ALA A 615 0.17 4.02 -26.71
C ALA A 615 0.68 4.22 -25.26
N THR A 616 0.06 3.57 -24.28
CA THR A 616 0.40 3.68 -22.86
C THR A 616 1.07 2.42 -22.33
N MET A 617 0.30 1.41 -21.98
CA MET A 617 0.74 0.17 -21.32
C MET A 617 0.38 -1.11 -22.12
N GLY A 618 0.16 -0.99 -23.42
CA GLY A 618 -0.14 -2.15 -24.28
C GLY A 618 0.88 -3.29 -24.17
N PRO A 619 2.20 -3.02 -24.23
CA PRO A 619 3.22 -4.03 -24.01
C PRO A 619 3.11 -4.72 -22.66
N LEU A 620 2.93 -3.95 -21.57
CA LEU A 620 2.77 -4.51 -20.22
C LEU A 620 1.63 -5.54 -20.17
N VAL A 621 0.43 -5.17 -20.64
CA VAL A 621 -0.73 -6.07 -20.65
C VAL A 621 -0.46 -7.32 -21.45
N LYS A 622 0.10 -7.15 -22.66
CA LYS A 622 0.40 -8.26 -23.59
C LYS A 622 1.41 -9.24 -23.00
N TYR A 623 2.54 -8.74 -22.53
CA TYR A 623 3.63 -9.59 -22.06
C TYR A 623 3.32 -10.24 -20.72
N SER A 624 2.69 -9.53 -19.78
CA SER A 624 2.26 -10.11 -18.51
C SER A 624 1.29 -11.27 -18.74
N LEU A 625 0.25 -11.06 -19.58
CA LEU A 625 -0.70 -12.12 -19.89
C LEU A 625 -0.05 -13.27 -20.68
N GLN A 626 0.91 -12.99 -21.56
CA GLN A 626 1.65 -14.03 -22.28
C GLN A 626 2.43 -14.96 -21.36
N GLN A 627 2.87 -14.47 -20.19
CA GLN A 627 3.61 -15.25 -19.20
C GLN A 627 2.70 -15.89 -18.16
N ILE A 628 1.56 -15.27 -17.83
CA ILE A 628 0.63 -15.72 -16.79
C ILE A 628 -0.34 -16.80 -17.32
N LEU A 629 -0.88 -16.63 -18.51
CA LEU A 629 -1.92 -17.54 -19.03
C LEU A 629 -1.45 -18.99 -19.20
N PRO A 630 -0.21 -19.31 -19.58
CA PRO A 630 0.27 -20.69 -19.59
C PRO A 630 0.24 -21.40 -18.23
N ASN A 631 0.20 -20.63 -17.11
CA ASN A 631 0.10 -21.16 -15.75
C ASN A 631 -1.35 -21.34 -15.28
N THR A 632 -2.31 -21.33 -16.20
CA THR A 632 -3.74 -21.50 -15.91
C THR A 632 -4.26 -22.76 -16.60
N PRO A 633 -5.44 -23.27 -16.22
CA PRO A 633 -6.05 -24.44 -16.88
C PRO A 633 -6.37 -24.26 -18.37
N GLU A 634 -6.20 -23.06 -18.94
CA GLU A 634 -6.50 -22.73 -20.36
C GLU A 634 -7.94 -23.04 -20.77
N THR A 635 -8.90 -22.79 -19.88
CA THR A 635 -10.31 -23.03 -20.13
C THR A 635 -10.81 -22.06 -21.19
N ASN A 636 -11.23 -22.60 -22.35
CA ASN A 636 -11.73 -21.79 -23.45
C ASN A 636 -13.13 -21.24 -23.16
N PHE A 637 -13.46 -20.12 -23.80
CA PHE A 637 -14.84 -19.64 -23.83
C PHE A 637 -15.72 -20.56 -24.68
N SER A 638 -16.94 -20.81 -24.21
CA SER A 638 -17.96 -21.54 -24.95
C SER A 638 -18.66 -20.69 -26.02
N VAL A 639 -18.30 -19.43 -26.15
CA VAL A 639 -18.93 -18.42 -27.00
C VAL A 639 -17.95 -17.87 -28.03
N THR A 640 -18.46 -17.42 -29.17
CA THR A 640 -17.69 -16.85 -30.26
C THR A 640 -17.87 -15.34 -30.37
N ASN A 641 -16.88 -14.66 -30.93
CA ASN A 641 -16.92 -13.23 -31.21
C ASN A 641 -17.87 -12.94 -32.40
N PRO A 642 -18.93 -12.14 -32.23
CA PRO A 642 -19.81 -11.74 -33.33
C PRO A 642 -19.12 -10.83 -34.34
N ASN A 643 -18.05 -10.11 -33.93
CA ASN A 643 -17.29 -9.25 -34.84
C ASN A 643 -16.46 -10.05 -35.87
N SER A 644 -16.11 -11.32 -35.62
CA SER A 644 -15.36 -12.16 -36.56
C SER A 644 -16.21 -12.66 -37.76
N ALA A 645 -17.51 -12.67 -37.61
CA ALA A 645 -18.42 -13.08 -38.70
C ALA A 645 -18.70 -11.94 -39.71
N SER A 646 -18.48 -10.69 -39.33
CA SER A 646 -18.72 -9.52 -40.19
C SER A 646 -17.59 -9.22 -41.16
N ASP A 647 -16.38 -9.71 -40.90
CA ASP A 647 -15.19 -9.42 -41.73
C ASP A 647 -15.25 -10.14 -43.10
N ASN A 648 -16.11 -11.15 -43.28
CA ASN A 648 -16.26 -11.84 -44.55
C ASN A 648 -17.30 -11.23 -45.49
N ASN A 649 -18.08 -10.21 -45.10
CA ASN A 649 -19.18 -9.68 -45.91
C ASN A 649 -19.25 -8.15 -46.08
N ASN A 650 -18.33 -7.33 -45.62
CA ASN A 650 -18.39 -5.90 -45.87
C ASN A 650 -16.99 -5.24 -46.03
N GLN A 651 -16.47 -5.26 -47.24
CA GLN A 651 -15.58 -4.23 -47.76
C GLN A 651 -16.40 -2.95 -48.05
N ALA A 652 -16.98 -2.29 -47.11
CA ALA A 652 -17.48 -0.94 -47.23
C ALA A 652 -17.97 -0.38 -45.87
N SER A 653 -17.12 -0.17 -44.95
CA SER A 653 -17.31 0.90 -43.92
C SER A 653 -15.94 1.38 -43.52
N GLN A 654 -15.67 2.65 -43.85
CA GLN A 654 -14.46 3.36 -43.39
C GLN A 654 -14.52 3.55 -41.85
N GLY A 655 -14.29 2.47 -41.12
CA GLY A 655 -13.92 2.51 -39.74
C GLY A 655 -12.42 2.80 -39.66
N ILE A 656 -11.99 3.57 -38.69
CA ILE A 656 -10.55 3.84 -38.45
C ILE A 656 -9.87 2.47 -38.29
N ASP A 657 -8.95 2.17 -39.19
CA ASP A 657 -8.10 0.98 -39.10
C ASP A 657 -7.06 1.19 -38.00
N TRP A 658 -7.42 0.78 -36.80
CA TRP A 658 -6.55 0.82 -35.63
C TRP A 658 -5.27 -0.02 -35.82
N GLY A 659 -5.31 -1.05 -36.67
CA GLY A 659 -4.14 -1.84 -37.04
C GLY A 659 -3.16 -1.03 -37.86
N ARG A 660 -3.66 -0.19 -38.77
CA ARG A 660 -2.86 0.70 -39.62
C ARG A 660 -2.31 1.90 -38.83
N LEU A 661 -3.13 2.49 -37.94
CA LEU A 661 -2.63 3.54 -37.04
C LEU A 661 -1.57 3.00 -36.07
N GLY A 662 -1.73 1.79 -35.53
CA GLY A 662 -0.74 1.13 -34.70
C GLY A 662 0.54 0.78 -35.46
N SER A 663 0.45 0.33 -36.71
CA SER A 663 1.61 0.06 -37.57
C SER A 663 2.33 1.32 -38.04
N ASP A 664 1.58 2.36 -38.37
CA ASP A 664 2.14 3.67 -38.79
C ASP A 664 2.81 4.35 -37.60
N PHE A 665 2.25 4.23 -36.40
CA PHE A 665 2.87 4.74 -35.17
C PHE A 665 4.11 3.88 -34.76
N SER A 666 4.02 2.57 -34.87
CA SER A 666 5.17 1.67 -34.63
C SER A 666 6.31 1.92 -35.62
N ASN A 667 5.98 2.18 -36.88
CA ASN A 667 6.97 2.54 -37.92
C ASN A 667 7.57 3.94 -37.66
N GLY A 668 6.78 4.89 -37.20
CA GLY A 668 7.23 6.23 -36.80
C GLY A 668 8.16 6.17 -35.59
N VAL A 669 7.85 5.36 -34.59
CA VAL A 669 8.70 5.16 -33.40
C VAL A 669 9.98 4.43 -33.78
N ASN A 670 9.93 3.40 -34.61
CA ASN A 670 11.12 2.70 -35.07
C ASN A 670 12.04 3.62 -35.91
N GLN A 671 11.48 4.50 -36.74
CA GLN A 671 12.27 5.52 -37.46
C GLN A 671 12.87 6.57 -36.53
N ALA A 672 12.16 6.96 -35.45
CA ALA A 672 12.71 7.89 -34.48
C ALA A 672 13.79 7.24 -33.60
N VAL A 673 13.68 5.97 -33.25
CA VAL A 673 14.70 5.19 -32.52
C VAL A 673 15.94 4.97 -33.41
N ASP A 674 15.74 4.63 -34.68
CA ASP A 674 16.85 4.53 -35.67
C ASP A 674 17.51 5.88 -35.92
N GLY A 675 16.75 6.97 -35.97
CA GLY A 675 17.26 8.33 -36.07
C GLY A 675 18.10 8.74 -34.85
N ALA A 676 17.61 8.44 -33.64
CA ALA A 676 18.33 8.68 -32.38
C ALA A 676 19.60 7.79 -32.27
N GLY A 677 19.52 6.53 -32.72
CA GLY A 677 20.67 5.64 -32.78
C GLY A 677 21.77 6.14 -33.71
N LYS A 678 21.39 6.66 -34.89
CA LYS A 678 22.33 7.27 -35.85
C LYS A 678 22.93 8.58 -35.34
N ALA A 679 22.13 9.43 -34.69
CA ALA A 679 22.60 10.67 -34.05
C ALA A 679 23.57 10.34 -32.88
N TRP A 680 23.29 9.31 -32.08
CA TRP A 680 24.19 8.85 -31.03
C TRP A 680 25.54 8.28 -31.55
N GLN A 681 25.50 7.54 -32.66
CA GLN A 681 26.73 7.07 -33.34
C GLN A 681 27.53 8.23 -33.93
N ALA A 682 26.87 9.25 -34.48
CA ALA A 682 27.52 10.46 -34.99
C ALA A 682 28.17 11.27 -33.86
N VAL A 683 27.51 11.39 -32.71
CA VAL A 683 28.07 12.03 -31.50
C VAL A 683 29.26 11.24 -30.95
N LYS A 684 29.20 9.90 -30.92
CA LYS A 684 30.35 9.06 -30.56
C LYS A 684 31.52 9.21 -31.49
N GLY A 685 31.29 9.40 -32.81
CA GLY A 685 32.33 9.65 -33.79
C GLY A 685 33.01 11.02 -33.65
N LEU A 686 32.31 12.01 -33.05
CA LEU A 686 32.85 13.35 -32.79
C LEU A 686 33.70 13.45 -31.50
N PHE A 687 33.52 12.52 -30.56
CA PHE A 687 34.25 12.50 -29.28
C PHE A 687 35.21 11.30 -29.12
N GLY A 688 35.37 10.47 -30.16
CA GLY A 688 36.20 9.26 -30.14
C GLY A 688 37.53 9.40 -30.90
N GLY A 689 38.09 10.59 -30.96
CA GLY A 689 39.39 10.86 -31.59
C GLY A 689 40.33 11.58 -30.63
N GLN A 690 40.92 10.86 -29.70
CA GLN A 690 42.32 10.88 -29.21
C GLN A 690 42.46 9.82 -28.12
#